data_5017ae3fca90d3a206019f386c425d5d
#
_entry.id   5017ae3fca90d3a206019f386c425d5d
#
_cell.length_a   1.000
_cell.length_b   1.000
_cell.length_c   1.000
_cell.angle_alpha   90.00
_cell.angle_beta   90.00
_cell.angle_gamma   90.00
#
_symmetry.space_group_name_H-M   'P 1'
#
loop_
_entity.id
_entity.type
_entity.pdbx_description
1 polymer ?
#
loop_
_entity_poly.entity_id
_entity_poly.type
_entity_poly.pdbx_seq_one_letter_code
_entity_poly.pdbx_strand_id
1 'polypeptide(L)'
;MNDWQLFSTEDMVNWTYLGTQMSTSTFPWAEQGDNAWASQIVERNGKWYWYVCVVEAKTRDNAIAVGVADNPQGPWKDAIGGPLAQGWSYIDPTVFIDDDGKAYLFWGNKGCWYGRLNDDMISFVDGWKEVPGFHDPACFGPESMKMDWSIRKEVMMVGYEEGPWVNKRNGIYYMSYPAGGVPEHMAYSTAPTIDGPWTYRGRIMDESINSFTIHGGNINFKGNDYMFYHAGTLPNGGGFHRSACVEQFSFNADGSIPFIPFTKEGPAPVATLDPYKRVEAETMAESYGIKVDRRAGNKHFVTSIHNGDWIKVRNVDFGDEPAQQVSLEVQNFQKRGRIEFYLDNIGDQAIAVLQVGGENAVYDAAVRRRVTGVHDLYILFRGGDTELFDLDWWKFNSKVNKPIIQTKYTADPAPMVYDGKVFLYTTHDEDWGANFEMYDWLLYTSEDMVNWTDHGAVASTKDFAWRSRDNGAWALQVVARNGKFYMYCPLHGHGIGVLVADSPYGPFKDPLGEPLVWQREHWEDIDPTVFIDDDGQAYMYWGNPNVYWAKLNEDMISLGSEVHKLDYKIQDYQEGPWFYKRNGHYYLAFASTCCPEGIGYAMSDTPEGPWEYKGHIMNHTPRTRGNHPGIIDYKGKSYVFGLNYDLMHLDTFAHHERRSVSAAEMHYNPDGTIQEVPYFFDADLDQIAPFKLNGRIEAETMAWGYGLKTSKIAGRGIVVDHIDQGEYLQIKGADFGKGKGQFSANVFCDNTPATIEIHLDSVNGPLEGTLQIAPGKDWKTVSCKLNGTAGVHDIFFVFKGKQGHDLFEWDWWQMK
;
A
#
# COMPACT_ATOMS: atom_id res chain seq x y z
N MET A 1 -0.20 -35.50 -7.77
CA MET A 1 0.04 -34.11 -8.24
C MET A 1 -0.88 -33.85 -9.41
N ASN A 2 -1.67 -32.75 -9.35
CA ASN A 2 -2.75 -32.50 -10.30
C ASN A 2 -2.46 -31.34 -11.25
N ASP A 3 -1.46 -30.51 -10.92
CA ASP A 3 -1.20 -29.25 -11.58
C ASP A 3 0.26 -28.81 -11.48
N TRP A 4 0.59 -27.75 -12.25
CA TRP A 4 1.87 -27.08 -12.26
C TRP A 4 1.71 -25.64 -11.79
N GLN A 5 2.52 -25.27 -10.82
CA GLN A 5 2.50 -23.98 -10.13
C GLN A 5 3.63 -23.10 -10.65
N LEU A 6 3.40 -21.79 -10.62
CA LEU A 6 4.38 -20.80 -11.04
C LEU A 6 4.74 -19.88 -9.87
N PHE A 7 6.00 -19.61 -9.74
CA PHE A 7 6.57 -18.61 -8.82
C PHE A 7 7.49 -17.68 -9.59
N SER A 8 7.62 -16.45 -9.14
CA SER A 8 8.59 -15.49 -9.68
C SER A 8 9.45 -14.89 -8.58
N THR A 9 10.64 -14.46 -8.94
CA THR A 9 11.56 -13.75 -8.06
C THR A 9 12.40 -12.75 -8.82
N GLU A 10 12.76 -11.66 -8.17
CA GLU A 10 13.72 -10.68 -8.68
C GLU A 10 15.09 -10.77 -7.98
N ASP A 11 15.16 -11.47 -6.84
CA ASP A 11 16.31 -11.46 -5.94
C ASP A 11 16.81 -12.84 -5.50
N MET A 12 16.15 -13.93 -5.92
CA MET A 12 16.42 -15.34 -5.59
C MET A 12 16.14 -15.74 -4.14
N VAL A 13 15.62 -14.83 -3.31
CA VAL A 13 15.28 -15.13 -1.90
C VAL A 13 13.82 -14.88 -1.58
N ASN A 14 13.20 -13.85 -2.16
CA ASN A 14 11.77 -13.58 -2.02
C ASN A 14 11.05 -14.12 -3.26
N TRP A 15 10.07 -14.97 -3.06
CA TRP A 15 9.33 -15.64 -4.12
C TRP A 15 7.85 -15.29 -4.04
N THR A 16 7.30 -14.80 -5.16
CA THR A 16 5.87 -14.50 -5.29
C THR A 16 5.17 -15.70 -5.92
N TYR A 17 4.17 -16.24 -5.26
CA TYR A 17 3.31 -17.28 -5.81
C TYR A 17 2.35 -16.69 -6.85
N LEU A 18 2.45 -17.17 -8.08
CA LEU A 18 1.61 -16.74 -9.20
C LEU A 18 0.48 -17.73 -9.52
N GLY A 19 0.32 -18.75 -8.69
CA GLY A 19 -0.77 -19.71 -8.74
C GLY A 19 -0.53 -20.92 -9.65
N THR A 20 -1.52 -21.76 -9.69
CA THR A 20 -1.63 -22.87 -10.63
C THR A 20 -1.94 -22.33 -12.00
N GLN A 21 -1.01 -22.47 -12.92
CA GLN A 21 -1.16 -21.96 -14.28
C GLN A 21 -1.73 -23.01 -15.25
N MET A 22 -1.41 -24.26 -15.02
CA MET A 22 -1.79 -25.36 -15.88
C MET A 22 -2.03 -26.63 -15.06
N SER A 23 -2.93 -27.49 -15.50
CA SER A 23 -3.23 -28.78 -14.88
C SER A 23 -3.39 -29.87 -15.94
N THR A 24 -3.53 -31.12 -15.52
CA THR A 24 -3.81 -32.23 -16.44
C THR A 24 -5.07 -31.99 -17.30
N SER A 25 -6.01 -31.18 -16.83
CA SER A 25 -7.22 -30.81 -17.58
C SER A 25 -6.94 -29.93 -18.82
N THR A 26 -5.77 -29.31 -18.89
CA THR A 26 -5.30 -28.60 -20.09
C THR A 26 -5.15 -29.55 -21.27
N PHE A 27 -4.91 -30.84 -21.00
CA PHE A 27 -4.69 -31.90 -21.98
C PHE A 27 -5.83 -32.92 -21.91
N PRO A 28 -6.91 -32.78 -22.72
CA PRO A 28 -8.10 -33.66 -22.63
C PRO A 28 -7.84 -35.14 -22.95
N TRP A 29 -6.73 -35.44 -23.59
CA TRP A 29 -6.30 -36.81 -23.93
C TRP A 29 -5.49 -37.50 -22.81
N ALA A 30 -5.04 -36.74 -21.80
CA ALA A 30 -4.31 -37.27 -20.65
C ALA A 30 -5.26 -37.76 -19.55
N GLU A 31 -4.77 -38.61 -18.66
CA GLU A 31 -5.44 -38.99 -17.41
C GLU A 31 -5.65 -37.72 -16.57
N GLN A 32 -6.83 -37.62 -15.95
CA GLN A 32 -7.22 -36.42 -15.22
C GLN A 32 -7.02 -36.60 -13.72
N GLY A 33 -6.61 -35.49 -13.07
CA GLY A 33 -6.58 -35.39 -11.61
C GLY A 33 -5.36 -36.01 -10.93
N ASP A 34 -4.39 -36.50 -11.67
CA ASP A 34 -3.12 -37.03 -11.14
C ASP A 34 -2.00 -36.98 -12.22
N ASN A 35 -0.76 -37.32 -11.80
CA ASN A 35 0.38 -37.51 -12.70
C ASN A 35 0.88 -36.21 -13.41
N ALA A 36 0.66 -35.04 -12.80
CA ALA A 36 1.32 -33.80 -13.21
C ALA A 36 2.77 -33.77 -12.63
N TRP A 37 3.75 -34.33 -13.36
CA TRP A 37 5.10 -34.50 -12.86
C TRP A 37 6.05 -33.42 -13.37
N ALA A 38 7.35 -33.69 -13.42
CA ALA A 38 8.40 -32.76 -13.78
C ALA A 38 8.17 -32.02 -15.10
N SER A 39 8.63 -30.80 -15.16
CA SER A 39 8.33 -29.91 -16.28
C SER A 39 9.42 -28.84 -16.47
N GLN A 40 9.47 -28.27 -17.68
CA GLN A 40 10.28 -27.09 -17.95
C GLN A 40 9.56 -26.16 -18.93
N ILE A 41 9.73 -24.86 -18.69
CA ILE A 41 9.19 -23.77 -19.50
C ILE A 41 10.32 -23.06 -20.26
N VAL A 42 10.07 -22.66 -21.52
CA VAL A 42 10.99 -21.86 -22.32
C VAL A 42 10.22 -20.83 -23.15
N GLU A 43 10.85 -19.67 -23.36
CA GLU A 43 10.36 -18.67 -24.31
C GLU A 43 11.05 -18.84 -25.65
N ARG A 44 10.28 -18.73 -26.76
CA ARG A 44 10.81 -18.64 -28.12
C ARG A 44 9.90 -17.82 -29.01
N ASN A 45 10.45 -16.80 -29.66
CA ASN A 45 9.76 -15.95 -30.62
C ASN A 45 8.49 -15.30 -30.05
N GLY A 46 8.51 -14.85 -28.82
CA GLY A 46 7.39 -14.20 -28.12
C GLY A 46 6.28 -15.15 -27.69
N LYS A 47 6.53 -16.47 -27.75
CA LYS A 47 5.64 -17.48 -27.20
C LYS A 47 6.34 -18.30 -26.13
N TRP A 48 5.56 -18.75 -25.18
CA TRP A 48 6.02 -19.61 -24.08
C TRP A 48 5.56 -21.03 -24.32
N TYR A 49 6.46 -21.99 -24.14
CA TYR A 49 6.21 -23.41 -24.28
C TYR A 49 6.53 -24.10 -22.96
N TRP A 50 5.59 -24.87 -22.45
CA TRP A 50 5.74 -25.59 -21.19
C TRP A 50 5.63 -27.09 -21.45
N TYR A 51 6.78 -27.77 -21.42
CA TYR A 51 6.88 -29.22 -21.59
C TYR A 51 6.61 -29.89 -20.24
N VAL A 52 5.68 -30.81 -20.18
CA VAL A 52 5.22 -31.47 -18.98
C VAL A 52 5.04 -32.97 -19.17
N CYS A 53 5.14 -33.72 -18.06
CA CYS A 53 4.79 -35.12 -18.03
C CYS A 53 3.33 -35.32 -17.69
N VAL A 54 2.66 -36.19 -18.44
CA VAL A 54 1.31 -36.70 -18.14
C VAL A 54 1.26 -38.20 -18.48
N VAL A 55 0.16 -38.87 -18.14
CA VAL A 55 -0.15 -40.24 -18.60
C VAL A 55 -1.21 -40.15 -19.68
N GLU A 56 -0.97 -40.79 -20.82
CA GLU A 56 -1.98 -40.86 -21.89
C GLU A 56 -3.14 -41.79 -21.47
N ALA A 57 -4.37 -41.32 -21.56
CA ALA A 57 -5.54 -41.99 -20.96
C ALA A 57 -5.90 -43.34 -21.60
N LYS A 58 -5.61 -43.58 -22.87
CA LYS A 58 -5.97 -44.80 -23.58
C LYS A 58 -4.91 -45.90 -23.44
N THR A 59 -3.65 -45.54 -23.63
CA THR A 59 -2.53 -46.49 -23.59
C THR A 59 -2.00 -46.72 -22.17
N ARG A 60 -2.20 -45.72 -21.31
CA ARG A 60 -1.65 -45.63 -19.95
C ARG A 60 -0.12 -45.53 -19.91
N ASP A 61 0.49 -45.17 -21.02
CA ASP A 61 1.90 -44.83 -21.09
C ASP A 61 2.16 -43.42 -20.63
N ASN A 62 3.35 -43.17 -20.14
CA ASN A 62 3.82 -41.83 -19.88
C ASN A 62 3.97 -41.04 -21.20
N ALA A 63 3.74 -39.77 -21.15
CA ALA A 63 3.75 -38.92 -22.32
C ALA A 63 4.24 -37.52 -21.99
N ILE A 64 4.94 -36.91 -22.95
CA ILE A 64 5.31 -35.52 -22.90
C ILE A 64 4.25 -34.69 -23.62
N ALA A 65 3.61 -33.81 -22.89
CA ALA A 65 2.67 -32.83 -23.41
C ALA A 65 3.34 -31.45 -23.52
N VAL A 66 2.78 -30.59 -24.37
CA VAL A 66 3.27 -29.21 -24.53
C VAL A 66 2.12 -28.23 -24.39
N GLY A 67 2.20 -27.37 -23.36
CA GLY A 67 1.36 -26.18 -23.24
C GLY A 67 1.98 -25.02 -24.01
N VAL A 68 1.16 -24.14 -24.58
CA VAL A 68 1.59 -22.91 -25.24
C VAL A 68 0.78 -21.71 -24.73
N ALA A 69 1.47 -20.58 -24.55
CA ALA A 69 0.86 -19.31 -24.14
C ALA A 69 1.62 -18.11 -24.73
N ASP A 70 0.99 -16.92 -24.70
CA ASP A 70 1.62 -15.67 -25.12
C ASP A 70 2.42 -14.99 -23.97
N ASN A 71 2.23 -15.46 -22.74
CA ASN A 71 3.02 -15.02 -21.58
C ASN A 71 3.13 -16.16 -20.54
N PRO A 72 4.08 -16.12 -19.60
CA PRO A 72 4.31 -17.23 -18.65
C PRO A 72 3.15 -17.49 -17.69
N GLN A 73 2.26 -16.52 -17.47
CA GLN A 73 1.07 -16.67 -16.63
C GLN A 73 -0.16 -17.18 -17.42
N GLY A 74 0.02 -17.51 -18.70
CA GLY A 74 -1.04 -18.05 -19.55
C GLY A 74 -1.96 -16.97 -20.15
N PRO A 75 -3.18 -17.34 -20.56
CA PRO A 75 -3.77 -18.68 -20.43
C PRO A 75 -3.07 -19.73 -21.30
N TRP A 76 -2.79 -20.89 -20.71
CA TRP A 76 -2.14 -22.01 -21.36
C TRP A 76 -3.13 -22.88 -22.13
N LYS A 77 -2.70 -23.39 -23.28
CA LYS A 77 -3.49 -24.28 -24.14
C LYS A 77 -2.64 -25.45 -24.57
N ASP A 78 -3.27 -26.61 -24.78
CA ASP A 78 -2.65 -27.74 -25.43
C ASP A 78 -2.19 -27.35 -26.84
N ALA A 79 -0.88 -27.45 -27.08
CA ALA A 79 -0.28 -27.00 -28.33
C ALA A 79 -0.44 -28.02 -29.48
N ILE A 80 -0.70 -29.29 -29.19
CA ILE A 80 -0.65 -30.40 -30.17
C ILE A 80 -1.98 -31.13 -30.27
N GLY A 81 -2.70 -31.31 -29.17
CA GLY A 81 -3.90 -32.15 -29.07
C GLY A 81 -3.56 -33.64 -28.91
N GLY A 82 -2.35 -33.98 -28.50
CA GLY A 82 -1.83 -35.32 -28.28
C GLY A 82 -0.38 -35.28 -27.74
N PRO A 83 0.23 -36.44 -27.46
CA PRO A 83 1.60 -36.49 -26.96
C PRO A 83 2.61 -36.06 -28.02
N LEU A 84 3.63 -35.27 -27.60
CA LEU A 84 4.81 -34.99 -28.41
C LEU A 84 5.71 -36.23 -28.50
N ALA A 85 5.86 -36.96 -27.38
CA ALA A 85 6.53 -38.26 -27.30
C ALA A 85 5.82 -39.11 -26.26
N GLN A 86 5.82 -40.45 -26.45
CA GLN A 86 5.08 -41.38 -25.59
C GLN A 86 5.86 -42.70 -25.43
N GLY A 87 5.91 -43.23 -24.20
CA GLY A 87 6.57 -44.47 -23.86
C GLY A 87 6.67 -44.65 -22.33
N TRP A 88 6.82 -45.89 -21.85
CA TRP A 88 6.84 -46.19 -20.40
C TRP A 88 7.80 -45.28 -19.60
N SER A 89 9.01 -45.04 -20.12
CA SER A 89 10.06 -44.25 -19.47
C SER A 89 10.07 -42.78 -19.90
N TYR A 90 9.06 -42.27 -20.60
CA TYR A 90 9.08 -40.93 -21.17
C TYR A 90 8.49 -39.92 -20.22
N ILE A 91 9.32 -39.52 -19.24
CA ILE A 91 9.04 -38.52 -18.22
C ILE A 91 10.17 -37.48 -18.17
N ASP A 92 9.98 -36.41 -17.41
CA ASP A 92 10.96 -35.42 -17.00
C ASP A 92 11.61 -34.69 -18.19
N PRO A 93 10.80 -33.97 -18.99
CA PRO A 93 11.32 -33.25 -20.14
C PRO A 93 12.15 -32.04 -19.70
N THR A 94 13.28 -31.83 -20.36
CA THR A 94 14.06 -30.60 -20.34
C THR A 94 14.29 -30.10 -21.75
N VAL A 95 14.06 -28.81 -21.97
CA VAL A 95 14.25 -28.15 -23.25
C VAL A 95 15.50 -27.28 -23.20
N PHE A 96 16.36 -27.38 -24.19
CA PHE A 96 17.58 -26.60 -24.32
C PHE A 96 17.61 -25.90 -25.68
N ILE A 97 17.81 -24.60 -25.70
CA ILE A 97 18.04 -23.82 -26.92
C ILE A 97 19.51 -23.48 -26.98
N ASP A 98 20.20 -24.00 -28.01
CA ASP A 98 21.63 -23.80 -28.22
C ASP A 98 21.95 -22.40 -28.79
N ASP A 99 23.22 -22.00 -28.73
CA ASP A 99 23.72 -20.69 -29.22
C ASP A 99 23.44 -20.46 -30.71
N ASP A 100 23.28 -21.55 -31.51
CA ASP A 100 22.91 -21.47 -32.91
C ASP A 100 21.39 -21.38 -33.14
N GLY A 101 20.59 -21.29 -32.08
CA GLY A 101 19.14 -21.19 -32.11
C GLY A 101 18.40 -22.51 -32.29
N LYS A 102 19.08 -23.63 -32.40
CA LYS A 102 18.45 -24.95 -32.46
C LYS A 102 17.96 -25.36 -31.07
N ALA A 103 16.74 -25.88 -31.01
CA ALA A 103 16.15 -26.38 -29.78
C ALA A 103 16.24 -27.91 -29.74
N TYR A 104 16.50 -28.41 -28.54
CA TYR A 104 16.58 -29.85 -28.27
C TYR A 104 15.71 -30.16 -27.03
N LEU A 105 14.98 -31.26 -27.07
CA LEU A 105 14.26 -31.81 -25.93
C LEU A 105 14.99 -33.08 -25.46
N PHE A 106 15.28 -33.16 -24.17
CA PHE A 106 15.81 -34.32 -23.47
C PHE A 106 14.77 -34.84 -22.48
N TRP A 107 14.73 -36.13 -22.20
CA TRP A 107 13.81 -36.73 -21.22
C TRP A 107 14.23 -38.16 -20.84
N GLY A 108 13.64 -38.68 -19.77
CA GLY A 108 13.57 -40.10 -19.51
C GLY A 108 13.95 -40.55 -18.10
N ASN A 109 13.42 -41.71 -17.73
CA ASN A 109 13.69 -42.43 -16.49
C ASN A 109 14.33 -43.78 -16.84
N LYS A 110 15.46 -44.12 -16.25
CA LYS A 110 16.29 -45.32 -16.54
C LYS A 110 16.66 -45.50 -18.01
N GLY A 111 16.59 -44.43 -18.74
CA GLY A 111 16.97 -44.24 -20.14
C GLY A 111 16.95 -42.74 -20.38
N CYS A 112 17.83 -42.27 -21.27
CA CYS A 112 17.85 -40.85 -21.62
C CYS A 112 17.75 -40.69 -23.14
N TRP A 113 16.70 -40.00 -23.56
CA TRP A 113 16.42 -39.74 -24.99
C TRP A 113 16.53 -38.26 -25.28
N TYR A 114 16.83 -37.92 -26.52
CA TYR A 114 16.77 -36.58 -27.00
C TYR A 114 16.41 -36.48 -28.47
N GLY A 115 15.81 -35.35 -28.85
CA GLY A 115 15.50 -35.04 -30.23
C GLY A 115 15.58 -33.54 -30.50
N ARG A 116 15.97 -33.20 -31.74
CA ARG A 116 15.94 -31.81 -32.19
C ARG A 116 14.53 -31.41 -32.54
N LEU A 117 14.05 -30.31 -31.93
CA LEU A 117 12.76 -29.72 -32.25
C LEU A 117 12.82 -28.85 -33.51
N ASN A 118 11.73 -28.80 -34.24
CA ASN A 118 11.48 -27.79 -35.27
C ASN A 118 11.28 -26.38 -34.63
N ASP A 119 11.27 -25.38 -35.49
CA ASP A 119 11.07 -24.00 -35.04
C ASP A 119 9.69 -23.75 -34.43
N ASP A 120 8.74 -24.64 -34.66
CA ASP A 120 7.41 -24.65 -34.04
C ASP A 120 7.42 -25.06 -32.56
N MET A 121 8.52 -25.65 -32.08
CA MET A 121 8.72 -26.13 -30.70
C MET A 121 7.80 -27.27 -30.29
N ILE A 122 7.01 -27.85 -31.20
CA ILE A 122 6.00 -28.87 -30.92
C ILE A 122 6.10 -30.11 -31.83
N SER A 123 7.18 -30.20 -32.58
CA SER A 123 7.47 -31.37 -33.44
C SER A 123 8.97 -31.61 -33.56
N PHE A 124 9.37 -32.84 -33.86
CA PHE A 124 10.78 -33.18 -34.08
C PHE A 124 11.20 -33.10 -35.55
N VAL A 125 12.47 -32.73 -35.81
CA VAL A 125 13.06 -32.66 -37.14
C VAL A 125 13.17 -34.05 -37.74
N ASP A 126 13.85 -34.98 -37.02
CA ASP A 126 14.18 -36.33 -37.49
C ASP A 126 13.79 -37.41 -36.44
N GLY A 127 12.79 -37.12 -35.59
CA GLY A 127 12.45 -37.96 -34.45
C GLY A 127 13.45 -37.81 -33.29
N TRP A 128 13.59 -38.84 -32.51
CA TRP A 128 14.46 -38.86 -31.32
C TRP A 128 15.27 -40.14 -31.25
N LYS A 129 16.35 -40.13 -30.46
CA LYS A 129 17.25 -41.25 -30.23
C LYS A 129 17.68 -41.24 -28.76
N GLU A 130 18.23 -42.41 -28.33
CA GLU A 130 18.88 -42.49 -27.03
C GLU A 130 20.18 -41.67 -27.02
N VAL A 131 20.49 -41.05 -25.86
CA VAL A 131 21.73 -40.28 -25.69
C VAL A 131 22.95 -41.20 -25.90
N PRO A 132 23.88 -40.82 -26.76
CA PRO A 132 25.05 -41.65 -27.07
C PRO A 132 25.89 -41.96 -25.82
N GLY A 133 26.24 -43.23 -25.65
CA GLY A 133 27.00 -43.71 -24.49
C GLY A 133 26.21 -43.86 -23.22
N PHE A 134 24.87 -43.79 -23.28
CA PHE A 134 24.02 -43.86 -22.10
C PHE A 134 24.30 -45.05 -21.18
N HIS A 135 24.58 -46.22 -21.74
CA HIS A 135 24.89 -47.45 -21.01
C HIS A 135 26.35 -47.58 -20.56
N ASP A 136 27.21 -46.63 -20.85
CA ASP A 136 28.59 -46.61 -20.44
C ASP A 136 28.78 -45.88 -19.10
N PRO A 137 29.27 -46.58 -18.05
CA PRO A 137 29.57 -45.93 -16.77
C PRO A 137 30.59 -44.77 -16.86
N ALA A 138 31.45 -44.78 -17.87
CA ALA A 138 32.36 -43.65 -18.09
C ALA A 138 31.62 -42.39 -18.55
N CYS A 139 30.44 -42.54 -19.12
CA CYS A 139 29.61 -41.45 -19.59
C CYS A 139 28.60 -40.94 -18.54
N PHE A 140 27.99 -41.84 -17.74
CA PHE A 140 26.89 -41.52 -16.82
C PHE A 140 27.07 -42.11 -15.42
N GLY A 141 28.27 -42.51 -15.04
CA GLY A 141 28.63 -42.95 -13.69
C GLY A 141 28.42 -44.45 -13.44
N PRO A 142 29.31 -45.07 -12.63
CA PRO A 142 29.24 -46.46 -12.24
C PRO A 142 28.51 -46.60 -10.90
N GLU A 143 27.15 -46.56 -10.84
CA GLU A 143 26.62 -46.23 -9.53
C GLU A 143 25.95 -47.34 -8.76
N SER A 144 25.62 -48.47 -9.27
CA SER A 144 25.17 -49.55 -8.37
C SER A 144 24.94 -50.89 -9.05
N MET A 145 25.17 -51.95 -8.27
CA MET A 145 24.58 -53.24 -8.56
C MET A 145 23.09 -53.21 -8.26
N LYS A 146 22.26 -53.25 -9.30
CA LYS A 146 20.80 -53.36 -9.16
C LYS A 146 20.32 -54.74 -9.62
N MET A 147 19.21 -55.20 -9.04
CA MET A 147 18.57 -56.43 -9.49
C MET A 147 17.82 -56.18 -10.82
N ASP A 148 18.28 -56.77 -11.88
CA ASP A 148 17.48 -56.87 -13.12
C ASP A 148 16.49 -58.04 -12.96
N TRP A 149 15.24 -57.68 -12.65
CA TRP A 149 14.17 -58.64 -12.43
C TRP A 149 13.82 -59.47 -13.67
N SER A 150 14.12 -58.98 -14.87
CA SER A 150 13.86 -59.70 -16.14
C SER A 150 14.75 -60.91 -16.29
N ILE A 151 15.99 -60.82 -15.88
CA ILE A 151 16.96 -61.93 -15.89
C ILE A 151 17.27 -62.47 -14.49
N ARG A 152 16.70 -61.88 -13.43
CA ARG A 152 16.91 -62.29 -12.03
C ARG A 152 18.39 -62.29 -11.62
N LYS A 153 19.11 -61.30 -12.06
CA LYS A 153 20.54 -61.16 -11.74
C LYS A 153 20.82 -59.71 -11.30
N GLU A 154 21.81 -59.58 -10.42
CA GLU A 154 22.42 -58.28 -10.16
C GLU A 154 23.28 -57.88 -11.35
N VAL A 155 23.03 -56.69 -11.86
CA VAL A 155 23.79 -56.08 -12.97
C VAL A 155 24.27 -54.71 -12.58
N MET A 156 25.41 -54.32 -13.12
CA MET A 156 25.89 -52.94 -12.98
C MET A 156 25.01 -52.07 -13.84
N MET A 157 24.37 -51.15 -13.22
CA MET A 157 23.61 -50.08 -13.90
C MET A 157 24.42 -48.79 -13.91
N VAL A 158 24.18 -47.97 -14.92
CA VAL A 158 24.74 -46.61 -14.92
C VAL A 158 24.14 -45.77 -13.82
N GLY A 159 24.81 -44.76 -13.41
CA GLY A 159 24.37 -43.90 -12.29
C GLY A 159 23.09 -43.14 -12.58
N TYR A 160 22.83 -42.71 -13.78
CA TYR A 160 21.64 -41.96 -14.18
C TYR A 160 20.36 -42.68 -13.83
N GLU A 161 19.43 -41.96 -13.17
CA GLU A 161 18.08 -42.45 -12.87
C GLU A 161 17.01 -41.77 -13.74
N GLU A 162 16.92 -40.41 -13.70
CA GLU A 162 15.88 -39.65 -14.36
C GLU A 162 16.26 -38.15 -14.53
N GLY A 163 15.35 -37.29 -14.91
CA GLY A 163 15.38 -35.85 -14.80
C GLY A 163 16.60 -35.12 -15.37
N PRO A 164 16.95 -35.37 -16.68
CA PRO A 164 18.09 -34.69 -17.25
C PRO A 164 17.87 -33.20 -17.33
N TRP A 165 18.88 -32.40 -16.95
CA TRP A 165 18.88 -30.95 -17.15
C TRP A 165 20.09 -30.54 -17.95
N VAL A 166 19.89 -29.95 -19.14
CA VAL A 166 20.95 -29.62 -20.07
C VAL A 166 21.17 -28.11 -20.15
N ASN A 167 22.42 -27.71 -20.02
CA ASN A 167 22.85 -26.33 -20.26
C ASN A 167 24.23 -26.29 -20.93
N LYS A 168 24.65 -25.11 -21.41
CA LYS A 168 25.96 -24.91 -22.08
C LYS A 168 26.69 -23.73 -21.44
N ARG A 169 27.98 -23.91 -21.23
CA ARG A 169 28.89 -22.87 -20.73
C ARG A 169 30.25 -22.97 -21.42
N ASN A 170 30.76 -21.86 -21.95
CA ASN A 170 32.06 -21.78 -22.61
C ASN A 170 32.27 -22.86 -23.68
N GLY A 171 31.22 -23.18 -24.44
CA GLY A 171 31.26 -24.19 -25.52
C GLY A 171 31.14 -25.64 -25.03
N ILE A 172 31.10 -25.91 -23.75
CA ILE A 172 30.92 -27.26 -23.17
C ILE A 172 29.43 -27.43 -22.75
N TYR A 173 28.88 -28.59 -23.09
CA TYR A 173 27.56 -29.01 -22.67
C TYR A 173 27.63 -29.74 -21.33
N TYR A 174 26.72 -29.43 -20.44
CA TYR A 174 26.57 -30.04 -19.12
C TYR A 174 25.19 -30.69 -19.07
N MET A 175 25.14 -31.89 -18.55
CA MET A 175 23.89 -32.56 -18.19
C MET A 175 23.98 -32.96 -16.73
N SER A 176 23.17 -32.29 -15.88
CA SER A 176 22.97 -32.71 -14.48
C SER A 176 21.75 -33.61 -14.41
N TYR A 177 21.76 -34.56 -13.49
CA TYR A 177 20.72 -35.57 -13.35
C TYR A 177 20.71 -36.22 -11.97
N PRO A 178 19.53 -36.66 -11.47
CA PRO A 178 19.40 -37.61 -10.38
C PRO A 178 20.13 -38.94 -10.69
N ALA A 179 20.79 -39.48 -9.70
CA ALA A 179 21.62 -40.68 -9.83
C ALA A 179 21.57 -41.58 -8.58
N GLY A 180 21.98 -42.85 -8.71
CA GLY A 180 22.26 -43.77 -7.61
C GLY A 180 21.07 -44.54 -7.08
N GLY A 181 19.86 -44.36 -7.58
CA GLY A 181 18.64 -45.00 -7.10
C GLY A 181 18.07 -44.31 -5.88
N VAL A 182 17.13 -44.93 -5.18
CA VAL A 182 16.39 -44.32 -4.08
C VAL A 182 17.08 -44.61 -2.75
N PRO A 183 17.48 -43.62 -1.93
CA PRO A 183 17.39 -42.16 -2.19
C PRO A 183 18.40 -41.71 -3.26
N GLU A 184 18.00 -40.73 -4.07
CA GLU A 184 18.81 -40.19 -5.16
C GLU A 184 19.71 -39.06 -4.71
N HIS A 185 20.84 -38.91 -5.42
CA HIS A 185 21.76 -37.77 -5.33
C HIS A 185 21.91 -37.10 -6.72
N MET A 186 22.43 -35.87 -6.77
CA MET A 186 22.67 -35.18 -8.04
C MET A 186 24.10 -35.49 -8.55
N ALA A 187 24.19 -35.88 -9.83
CA ALA A 187 25.42 -36.06 -10.55
C ALA A 187 25.41 -35.24 -11.86
N TYR A 188 26.54 -35.23 -12.57
CA TYR A 188 26.58 -34.58 -13.87
C TYR A 188 27.63 -35.19 -14.81
N SER A 189 27.39 -34.98 -16.10
CA SER A 189 28.29 -35.32 -17.21
C SER A 189 28.48 -34.09 -18.10
N THR A 190 29.61 -34.07 -18.84
CA THR A 190 29.91 -33.01 -19.81
C THR A 190 30.21 -33.58 -21.17
N ALA A 191 29.98 -32.77 -22.21
CA ALA A 191 30.31 -33.16 -23.59
C ALA A 191 30.82 -31.95 -24.41
N PRO A 192 31.68 -32.16 -25.44
CA PRO A 192 32.10 -31.09 -26.34
C PRO A 192 31.03 -30.75 -27.40
N THR A 193 30.10 -31.66 -27.65
CA THR A 193 28.97 -31.46 -28.58
C THR A 193 27.69 -32.01 -27.96
N ILE A 194 26.53 -31.55 -28.45
CA ILE A 194 25.25 -32.04 -27.97
C ILE A 194 25.06 -33.57 -28.17
N ASP A 195 25.70 -34.11 -29.17
CA ASP A 195 25.73 -35.57 -29.48
C ASP A 195 26.82 -36.34 -28.71
N GLY A 196 27.55 -35.69 -27.80
CA GLY A 196 28.62 -36.33 -27.04
C GLY A 196 30.04 -36.16 -27.69
N PRO A 197 31.03 -36.99 -27.34
CA PRO A 197 30.88 -38.02 -26.28
C PRO A 197 30.72 -37.42 -24.88
N TRP A 198 29.77 -37.95 -24.13
CA TRP A 198 29.55 -37.57 -22.74
C TRP A 198 30.62 -38.17 -21.83
N THR A 199 31.00 -37.47 -20.78
CA THR A 199 31.96 -37.90 -19.78
C THR A 199 31.45 -37.61 -18.40
N TYR A 200 31.33 -38.62 -17.57
CA TYR A 200 30.94 -38.50 -16.17
C TYR A 200 31.94 -37.65 -15.38
N ARG A 201 31.45 -36.73 -14.59
CA ARG A 201 32.28 -35.76 -13.82
C ARG A 201 32.15 -35.93 -12.31
N GLY A 202 31.17 -36.66 -11.85
CA GLY A 202 31.00 -36.95 -10.45
C GLY A 202 29.68 -36.44 -9.85
N ARG A 203 29.60 -36.61 -8.56
CA ARG A 203 28.49 -36.18 -7.71
C ARG A 203 28.61 -34.69 -7.40
N ILE A 204 27.52 -33.96 -7.45
CA ILE A 204 27.47 -32.53 -7.16
C ILE A 204 26.64 -32.18 -5.92
N MET A 205 25.67 -33.02 -5.50
CA MET A 205 24.91 -32.89 -4.24
C MET A 205 24.72 -34.29 -3.63
N ASP A 206 24.54 -34.36 -2.32
CA ASP A 206 24.21 -35.59 -1.61
C ASP A 206 22.77 -36.04 -1.86
N GLU A 207 22.37 -37.16 -1.25
CA GLU A 207 21.00 -37.61 -1.22
C GLU A 207 20.11 -36.54 -0.55
N SER A 208 18.96 -36.27 -1.17
CA SER A 208 18.07 -35.20 -0.71
C SER A 208 17.56 -35.47 0.71
N ILE A 209 17.57 -34.43 1.53
CA ILE A 209 17.14 -34.51 2.93
C ILE A 209 15.67 -34.92 3.02
N ASN A 210 15.39 -36.06 3.67
CA ASN A 210 14.04 -36.61 3.87
C ASN A 210 13.23 -36.83 2.57
N SER A 211 13.89 -36.97 1.42
CA SER A 211 13.22 -37.25 0.15
C SER A 211 13.70 -38.57 -0.47
N PHE A 212 12.85 -39.24 -1.21
CA PHE A 212 13.24 -40.44 -1.98
C PHE A 212 13.98 -40.06 -3.26
N THR A 213 13.66 -38.91 -3.82
CA THR A 213 14.22 -38.42 -5.08
C THR A 213 14.86 -37.07 -4.88
N ILE A 214 15.73 -36.67 -5.80
CA ILE A 214 16.20 -35.29 -5.95
C ILE A 214 16.06 -34.93 -7.43
N HIS A 215 15.49 -33.78 -7.72
CA HIS A 215 15.28 -33.34 -9.10
C HIS A 215 15.64 -31.89 -9.20
N GLY A 216 16.30 -31.48 -10.26
CA GLY A 216 16.64 -30.06 -10.34
C GLY A 216 17.44 -29.73 -11.58
N GLY A 217 17.91 -28.52 -11.62
CA GLY A 217 18.69 -27.96 -12.68
C GLY A 217 19.37 -26.68 -12.31
N ASN A 218 20.37 -26.32 -13.04
CA ASN A 218 21.11 -25.09 -12.81
C ASN A 218 20.75 -24.02 -13.83
N ILE A 219 20.70 -22.78 -13.34
CA ILE A 219 20.52 -21.58 -14.17
C ILE A 219 21.55 -20.52 -13.82
N ASN A 220 21.79 -19.59 -14.74
CA ASN A 220 22.48 -18.34 -14.45
C ASN A 220 21.45 -17.22 -14.36
N PHE A 221 21.48 -16.47 -13.27
CA PHE A 221 20.61 -15.32 -13.05
C PHE A 221 21.43 -14.15 -12.50
N LYS A 222 21.35 -12.99 -13.18
CA LYS A 222 22.11 -11.78 -12.81
C LYS A 222 23.60 -12.03 -12.57
N GLY A 223 24.20 -12.94 -13.37
CA GLY A 223 25.64 -13.25 -13.31
C GLY A 223 26.04 -14.27 -12.24
N ASN A 224 25.12 -14.82 -11.48
CA ASN A 224 25.35 -15.86 -10.48
C ASN A 224 24.74 -17.18 -10.95
N ASP A 225 25.38 -18.31 -10.58
CA ASP A 225 24.91 -19.64 -10.92
C ASP A 225 24.13 -20.24 -9.72
N TYR A 226 23.01 -20.86 -10.00
CA TYR A 226 22.10 -21.44 -9.00
C TYR A 226 21.75 -22.87 -9.37
N MET A 227 21.70 -23.73 -8.36
CA MET A 227 21.18 -25.10 -8.45
C MET A 227 19.85 -25.19 -7.74
N PHE A 228 18.77 -25.44 -8.49
CA PHE A 228 17.47 -25.79 -7.94
C PHE A 228 17.43 -27.27 -7.66
N TYR A 229 16.74 -27.64 -6.60
CA TYR A 229 16.51 -29.02 -6.22
C TYR A 229 15.25 -29.12 -5.34
N HIS A 230 14.91 -30.29 -4.86
CA HIS A 230 13.84 -30.45 -3.88
C HIS A 230 14.27 -31.26 -2.65
N ALA A 231 13.61 -31.01 -1.52
CA ALA A 231 13.83 -31.73 -0.26
C ALA A 231 12.52 -31.93 0.50
N GLY A 232 12.50 -32.87 1.45
CA GLY A 232 11.35 -33.11 2.33
C GLY A 232 11.49 -32.44 3.70
N THR A 233 11.96 -31.20 3.77
CA THR A 233 12.36 -30.52 5.03
C THR A 233 11.25 -29.69 5.67
N LEU A 234 10.18 -29.35 4.93
CA LEU A 234 9.04 -28.64 5.52
C LEU A 234 8.27 -29.54 6.51
N PRO A 235 7.50 -28.96 7.45
CA PRO A 235 6.62 -29.73 8.34
C PRO A 235 5.70 -30.65 7.54
N ASN A 236 5.64 -31.93 7.92
CA ASN A 236 4.94 -33.02 7.22
C ASN A 236 5.54 -33.38 5.84
N GLY A 237 6.71 -32.88 5.50
CA GLY A 237 7.48 -33.32 4.34
C GLY A 237 8.14 -34.68 4.55
N GLY A 238 8.56 -35.32 3.46
CA GLY A 238 9.27 -36.60 3.46
C GLY A 238 8.79 -37.52 2.33
N GLY A 239 9.66 -38.43 1.90
CA GLY A 239 9.37 -39.34 0.80
C GLY A 239 9.09 -38.57 -0.50
N PHE A 240 7.85 -38.61 -0.97
CA PHE A 240 7.38 -37.82 -2.15
C PHE A 240 6.65 -36.51 -1.78
N HIS A 241 6.60 -36.14 -0.50
CA HIS A 241 6.12 -34.82 -0.05
C HIS A 241 7.31 -33.86 0.01
N ARG A 242 7.51 -33.11 -1.05
CA ARG A 242 8.73 -32.35 -1.34
C ARG A 242 8.45 -30.86 -1.46
N SER A 243 9.51 -30.07 -1.29
CA SER A 243 9.51 -28.62 -1.44
C SER A 243 10.70 -28.21 -2.31
N ALA A 244 10.52 -27.22 -3.18
CA ALA A 244 11.59 -26.68 -3.99
C ALA A 244 12.60 -25.92 -3.11
N CYS A 245 13.87 -26.11 -3.41
CA CYS A 245 15.02 -25.48 -2.76
C CYS A 245 15.97 -24.93 -3.82
N VAL A 246 16.84 -24.00 -3.42
CA VAL A 246 17.86 -23.42 -4.30
C VAL A 246 19.13 -23.12 -3.52
N GLU A 247 20.30 -23.45 -4.14
CA GLU A 247 21.61 -23.07 -3.63
C GLU A 247 22.36 -22.24 -4.67
N GLN A 248 23.15 -21.29 -4.22
CA GLN A 248 24.09 -20.56 -5.08
C GLN A 248 25.43 -21.31 -5.15
N PHE A 249 26.03 -21.38 -6.33
CA PHE A 249 27.37 -21.95 -6.49
C PHE A 249 28.20 -21.16 -7.49
N SER A 250 29.47 -21.51 -7.62
CA SER A 250 30.36 -20.98 -8.67
C SER A 250 31.13 -22.12 -9.31
N PHE A 251 31.18 -22.15 -10.63
CA PHE A 251 32.02 -23.10 -11.34
C PHE A 251 33.49 -22.96 -10.93
N ASN A 252 34.20 -24.05 -10.82
CA ASN A 252 35.65 -24.06 -10.66
C ASN A 252 36.35 -23.45 -11.87
N ALA A 253 37.62 -23.07 -11.72
CA ALA A 253 38.43 -22.47 -12.80
C ALA A 253 38.58 -23.37 -14.04
N ASP A 254 38.51 -24.69 -13.87
CA ASP A 254 38.56 -25.69 -14.96
C ASP A 254 37.16 -25.95 -15.60
N GLY A 255 36.14 -25.25 -15.15
CA GLY A 255 34.76 -25.39 -15.61
C GLY A 255 33.98 -26.53 -14.92
N SER A 256 34.56 -27.24 -13.96
CA SER A 256 33.81 -28.27 -13.23
C SER A 256 32.79 -27.62 -12.24
N ILE A 257 31.69 -28.34 -11.97
CA ILE A 257 30.75 -27.97 -10.92
C ILE A 257 31.32 -28.48 -9.59
N PRO A 258 31.51 -27.63 -8.58
CA PRO A 258 31.93 -28.07 -7.26
C PRO A 258 30.82 -28.89 -6.58
N PHE A 259 31.16 -29.57 -5.49
CA PHE A 259 30.14 -30.14 -4.61
C PHE A 259 29.34 -29.01 -3.95
N ILE A 260 28.01 -29.08 -4.03
CA ILE A 260 27.07 -28.06 -3.54
C ILE A 260 26.40 -28.61 -2.27
N PRO A 261 26.72 -28.12 -1.08
CA PRO A 261 26.11 -28.58 0.16
C PRO A 261 24.69 -28.02 0.30
N PHE A 262 23.84 -28.74 1.00
CA PHE A 262 22.56 -28.22 1.46
C PHE A 262 22.78 -27.20 2.58
N THR A 263 22.26 -25.98 2.42
CA THR A 263 22.30 -24.95 3.47
C THR A 263 20.92 -24.71 4.08
N LYS A 264 20.89 -24.05 5.22
CA LYS A 264 19.64 -23.57 5.81
C LYS A 264 19.30 -22.15 5.35
N GLU A 265 20.32 -21.39 5.02
CA GLU A 265 20.25 -19.98 4.67
C GLU A 265 19.83 -19.76 3.22
N GLY A 266 20.08 -20.76 2.35
CA GLY A 266 19.88 -20.63 0.92
C GLY A 266 20.82 -19.59 0.30
N PRO A 267 20.52 -19.10 -0.93
CA PRO A 267 21.36 -18.14 -1.63
C PRO A 267 21.37 -16.76 -0.96
N ALA A 268 22.44 -15.99 -1.26
CA ALA A 268 22.44 -14.57 -0.97
C ALA A 268 21.51 -13.83 -1.93
N PRO A 269 20.81 -12.76 -1.48
CA PRO A 269 19.97 -11.96 -2.36
C PRO A 269 20.83 -11.21 -3.40
N VAL A 270 20.34 -11.13 -4.65
CA VAL A 270 21.01 -10.41 -5.75
C VAL A 270 20.36 -9.08 -6.09
N ALA A 271 19.32 -8.70 -5.36
CA ALA A 271 18.66 -7.40 -5.42
C ALA A 271 17.98 -7.13 -4.08
N THR A 272 17.57 -5.89 -3.87
CA THR A 272 16.74 -5.48 -2.73
C THR A 272 15.28 -5.42 -3.15
N LEU A 273 14.37 -5.62 -2.18
CA LEU A 273 12.95 -5.40 -2.35
C LEU A 273 12.60 -3.98 -1.89
N ASP A 274 11.92 -3.23 -2.75
CA ASP A 274 11.45 -1.88 -2.47
C ASP A 274 10.10 -1.94 -1.70
N PRO A 275 10.07 -1.59 -0.39
CA PRO A 275 8.86 -1.64 0.41
C PRO A 275 7.88 -0.51 0.12
N TYR A 276 8.30 0.52 -0.63
CA TYR A 276 7.45 1.66 -0.98
C TYR A 276 6.59 1.41 -2.22
N LYS A 277 6.76 0.27 -2.86
CA LYS A 277 5.81 -0.27 -3.84
C LYS A 277 4.86 -1.26 -3.18
N ARG A 278 3.69 -1.47 -3.78
CA ARG A 278 2.80 -2.55 -3.36
C ARG A 278 3.55 -3.89 -3.49
N VAL A 279 3.57 -4.63 -2.39
CA VAL A 279 4.11 -6.00 -2.33
C VAL A 279 2.95 -6.94 -2.06
N GLU A 280 2.72 -7.89 -2.94
CA GLU A 280 1.70 -8.91 -2.75
C GLU A 280 2.09 -9.76 -1.53
N ALA A 281 1.12 -10.09 -0.67
CA ALA A 281 1.39 -10.75 0.61
C ALA A 281 2.00 -12.15 0.44
N GLU A 282 1.73 -12.81 -0.68
CA GLU A 282 2.33 -14.08 -1.06
C GLU A 282 3.79 -13.99 -1.54
N THR A 283 4.38 -12.78 -1.55
CA THR A 283 5.82 -12.58 -1.75
C THR A 283 6.56 -12.79 -0.45
N MET A 284 7.32 -13.88 -0.34
CA MET A 284 8.01 -14.24 0.90
C MET A 284 9.25 -15.08 0.67
N ALA A 285 10.18 -15.00 1.62
CA ALA A 285 11.35 -15.87 1.70
C ALA A 285 11.09 -17.09 2.58
N GLU A 286 10.39 -16.88 3.68
CA GLU A 286 10.05 -17.91 4.67
C GLU A 286 8.67 -17.60 5.27
N SER A 287 7.99 -18.62 5.74
CA SER A 287 6.71 -18.47 6.44
C SER A 287 6.47 -19.59 7.43
N TYR A 288 5.56 -19.36 8.36
CA TYR A 288 5.12 -20.36 9.32
C TYR A 288 3.60 -20.28 9.48
N GLY A 289 2.94 -21.43 9.42
CA GLY A 289 1.51 -21.62 9.72
C GLY A 289 0.54 -21.25 8.59
N ILE A 290 0.87 -20.28 7.77
CA ILE A 290 0.01 -19.73 6.71
C ILE A 290 -0.10 -20.65 5.49
N LYS A 291 -1.09 -20.37 4.65
CA LYS A 291 -1.25 -20.92 3.30
C LYS A 291 -1.41 -19.77 2.30
N VAL A 292 -1.26 -20.08 1.02
CA VAL A 292 -1.62 -19.21 -0.09
C VAL A 292 -2.68 -19.92 -0.90
N ASP A 293 -3.79 -19.22 -1.19
CA ASP A 293 -4.91 -19.79 -1.93
C ASP A 293 -5.46 -18.78 -2.93
N ARG A 294 -6.16 -19.28 -3.94
CA ARG A 294 -6.85 -18.46 -4.93
C ARG A 294 -8.28 -18.18 -4.46
N ARG A 295 -8.61 -16.89 -4.39
CA ARG A 295 -9.97 -16.42 -4.11
C ARG A 295 -10.62 -15.87 -5.39
N ALA A 296 -11.70 -15.14 -5.32
CA ALA A 296 -12.41 -14.62 -6.49
C ALA A 296 -11.53 -13.71 -7.38
N GLY A 297 -11.69 -13.80 -8.69
CA GLY A 297 -11.05 -12.87 -9.64
C GLY A 297 -9.59 -13.15 -9.96
N ASN A 298 -9.08 -14.36 -9.79
CA ASN A 298 -7.67 -14.76 -10.02
C ASN A 298 -6.64 -14.11 -9.05
N LYS A 299 -7.08 -13.45 -8.00
CA LYS A 299 -6.20 -12.94 -6.95
C LYS A 299 -5.78 -14.06 -6.02
N HIS A 300 -4.53 -14.00 -5.54
CA HIS A 300 -4.00 -14.85 -4.48
C HIS A 300 -3.96 -14.07 -3.19
N PHE A 301 -4.13 -14.76 -2.08
CA PHE A 301 -4.12 -14.19 -0.74
C PHE A 301 -3.35 -15.12 0.19
N VAL A 302 -2.67 -14.55 1.16
CA VAL A 302 -2.22 -15.31 2.31
C VAL A 302 -3.44 -15.62 3.17
N THR A 303 -3.67 -16.91 3.43
CA THR A 303 -4.86 -17.45 4.08
C THR A 303 -4.48 -18.37 5.23
N SER A 304 -5.49 -18.93 5.91
CA SER A 304 -5.30 -19.81 7.07
C SER A 304 -4.44 -19.16 8.16
N ILE A 305 -4.57 -17.87 8.31
CA ILE A 305 -3.79 -17.08 9.28
C ILE A 305 -4.33 -17.31 10.68
N HIS A 306 -3.48 -17.77 11.59
CA HIS A 306 -3.77 -17.99 13.01
C HIS A 306 -2.82 -17.21 13.92
N ASN A 307 -3.12 -17.22 15.21
CA ASN A 307 -2.27 -16.58 16.21
C ASN A 307 -0.87 -17.19 16.26
N GLY A 308 0.16 -16.39 16.03
CA GLY A 308 1.56 -16.79 16.04
C GLY A 308 2.14 -17.15 14.68
N ASP A 309 1.33 -17.18 13.64
CA ASP A 309 1.81 -17.35 12.27
C ASP A 309 2.57 -16.11 11.79
N TRP A 310 3.49 -16.31 10.86
CA TRP A 310 4.31 -15.21 10.36
C TRP A 310 4.79 -15.40 8.92
N ILE A 311 5.16 -14.27 8.30
CA ILE A 311 5.82 -14.19 7.00
C ILE A 311 7.16 -13.48 7.20
N LYS A 312 8.20 -13.92 6.50
CA LYS A 312 9.49 -13.25 6.41
C LYS A 312 9.77 -12.83 4.97
N VAL A 313 10.13 -11.57 4.81
CA VAL A 313 10.63 -11.00 3.56
C VAL A 313 12.06 -10.54 3.79
N ARG A 314 13.01 -11.02 2.97
CA ARG A 314 14.43 -10.72 3.15
C ARG A 314 14.87 -9.51 2.33
N ASN A 315 15.91 -8.85 2.81
CA ASN A 315 16.62 -7.83 2.05
C ASN A 315 15.73 -6.67 1.57
N VAL A 316 14.84 -6.19 2.45
CA VAL A 316 13.93 -5.05 2.20
C VAL A 316 14.71 -3.75 2.39
N ASP A 317 14.76 -2.91 1.35
CA ASP A 317 15.52 -1.67 1.33
C ASP A 317 14.63 -0.45 1.57
N PHE A 318 14.69 0.09 2.77
CA PHE A 318 13.99 1.32 3.15
C PHE A 318 14.73 2.60 2.70
N GLY A 319 15.92 2.49 2.08
CA GLY A 319 16.68 3.64 1.64
C GLY A 319 17.12 4.56 2.79
N ASP A 320 17.37 5.82 2.45
CA ASP A 320 17.82 6.84 3.41
C ASP A 320 16.65 7.59 4.07
N GLU A 321 15.52 7.71 3.38
CA GLU A 321 14.33 8.33 3.91
C GLU A 321 13.53 7.33 4.78
N PRO A 322 13.22 7.70 6.04
CA PRO A 322 12.58 6.74 6.94
C PRO A 322 11.14 6.44 6.53
N ALA A 323 10.75 5.18 6.67
CA ALA A 323 9.36 4.79 6.58
C ALA A 323 8.53 5.50 7.67
N GLN A 324 7.41 6.07 7.28
CA GLN A 324 6.48 6.79 8.17
C GLN A 324 5.28 5.94 8.56
N GLN A 325 4.85 5.07 7.66
CA GLN A 325 3.63 4.29 7.81
C GLN A 325 3.71 3.00 7.02
N VAL A 326 2.91 2.02 7.42
CA VAL A 326 2.62 0.81 6.67
C VAL A 326 1.13 0.69 6.43
N SER A 327 0.77 0.32 5.21
CA SER A 327 -0.59 0.03 4.74
C SER A 327 -0.68 -1.43 4.32
N LEU A 328 -1.83 -2.06 4.53
CA LEU A 328 -2.10 -3.41 4.07
C LEU A 328 -3.60 -3.63 3.82
N GLU A 329 -3.95 -4.56 2.96
CA GLU A 329 -5.34 -4.91 2.68
C GLU A 329 -5.70 -6.26 3.29
N VAL A 330 -6.74 -6.24 4.13
CA VAL A 330 -7.35 -7.43 4.73
C VAL A 330 -8.61 -7.80 3.95
N GLN A 331 -8.73 -9.08 3.63
CA GLN A 331 -9.89 -9.68 2.99
C GLN A 331 -10.44 -10.82 3.86
N ASN A 332 -11.65 -11.27 3.56
CA ASN A 332 -12.28 -12.43 4.21
C ASN A 332 -12.16 -12.38 5.74
N PHE A 333 -12.44 -11.22 6.33
CA PHE A 333 -12.38 -11.00 7.78
C PHE A 333 -13.25 -12.01 8.53
N GLN A 334 -12.66 -12.76 9.45
CA GLN A 334 -13.34 -13.73 10.29
C GLN A 334 -13.32 -13.31 11.77
N LYS A 335 -12.17 -12.85 12.24
CA LYS A 335 -11.95 -12.47 13.64
C LYS A 335 -11.02 -11.28 13.76
N ARG A 336 -11.23 -10.53 14.83
CA ARG A 336 -10.31 -9.44 15.22
C ARG A 336 -8.93 -9.99 15.53
N GLY A 337 -7.92 -9.23 15.10
CA GLY A 337 -6.54 -9.55 15.34
C GLY A 337 -5.67 -8.32 15.19
N ARG A 338 -4.37 -8.53 15.27
CA ARG A 338 -3.38 -7.50 14.98
C ARG A 338 -2.24 -8.06 14.15
N ILE A 339 -1.63 -7.21 13.35
CA ILE A 339 -0.48 -7.50 12.52
C ILE A 339 0.69 -6.67 13.04
N GLU A 340 1.77 -7.33 13.37
CA GLU A 340 2.96 -6.73 13.97
C GLU A 340 4.13 -6.84 12.98
N PHE A 341 4.80 -5.73 12.71
CA PHE A 341 5.97 -5.67 11.84
C PHE A 341 7.26 -5.58 12.65
N TYR A 342 8.25 -6.41 12.34
CA TYR A 342 9.54 -6.46 13.01
C TYR A 342 10.67 -6.44 11.99
N LEU A 343 11.84 -5.92 12.37
CA LEU A 343 13.05 -5.96 11.57
C LEU A 343 14.02 -6.99 12.14
N ASP A 344 14.65 -7.75 11.26
CA ASP A 344 15.75 -8.68 11.47
C ASP A 344 15.42 -9.88 12.37
N ASN A 345 14.53 -9.75 13.35
CA ASN A 345 14.04 -10.88 14.16
C ASN A 345 12.71 -10.56 14.86
N ILE A 346 11.92 -11.61 15.15
CA ILE A 346 10.72 -11.50 15.99
C ILE A 346 11.16 -11.55 17.46
N GLY A 347 10.72 -10.59 18.26
CA GLY A 347 11.03 -10.50 19.70
C GLY A 347 11.59 -9.16 20.11
N ASP A 348 12.10 -8.39 19.17
CA ASP A 348 12.42 -6.97 19.37
C ASP A 348 11.13 -6.14 19.43
N GLN A 349 11.28 -4.85 19.61
CA GLN A 349 10.16 -3.93 19.59
C GLN A 349 9.59 -3.82 18.15
N ALA A 350 8.30 -4.08 17.98
CA ALA A 350 7.62 -3.93 16.70
C ALA A 350 7.78 -2.50 16.16
N ILE A 351 8.09 -2.37 14.87
CA ILE A 351 8.17 -1.07 14.19
C ILE A 351 6.78 -0.50 13.87
N ALA A 352 5.81 -1.36 13.66
CA ALA A 352 4.41 -0.98 13.45
C ALA A 352 3.48 -2.09 13.98
N VAL A 353 2.29 -1.69 14.42
CA VAL A 353 1.24 -2.61 14.89
C VAL A 353 -0.08 -2.12 14.32
N LEU A 354 -0.70 -2.93 13.47
CA LEU A 354 -2.02 -2.68 12.91
C LEU A 354 -3.06 -3.50 13.66
N GLN A 355 -4.14 -2.86 14.01
CA GLN A 355 -5.28 -3.54 14.63
C GLN A 355 -6.33 -3.83 13.55
N VAL A 356 -6.65 -5.08 13.33
CA VAL A 356 -7.68 -5.51 12.39
C VAL A 356 -8.99 -5.71 13.14
N GLY A 357 -9.93 -4.78 12.95
CA GLY A 357 -11.03 -4.62 13.90
C GLY A 357 -12.43 -4.99 13.45
N GLY A 358 -12.72 -5.19 12.18
CA GLY A 358 -14.13 -5.35 11.86
C GLY A 358 -14.55 -5.73 10.45
N GLU A 359 -13.76 -5.48 9.43
CA GLU A 359 -14.22 -5.67 8.04
C GLU A 359 -13.05 -5.88 7.06
N ASN A 360 -13.40 -6.23 5.83
CA ASN A 360 -12.48 -6.20 4.71
C ASN A 360 -12.15 -4.75 4.38
N ALA A 361 -10.90 -4.36 4.56
CA ALA A 361 -10.49 -2.96 4.34
C ALA A 361 -8.97 -2.85 4.18
N VAL A 362 -8.54 -1.68 3.76
CA VAL A 362 -7.16 -1.24 3.91
C VAL A 362 -6.97 -0.71 5.33
N TYR A 363 -5.95 -1.20 6.01
CA TYR A 363 -5.56 -0.80 7.35
C TYR A 363 -4.19 -0.15 7.32
N ASP A 364 -3.99 0.82 8.18
CA ASP A 364 -2.76 1.61 8.26
C ASP A 364 -2.25 1.70 9.69
N ALA A 365 -0.93 1.80 9.84
CA ALA A 365 -0.32 2.13 11.12
C ALA A 365 0.93 2.98 10.93
N ALA A 366 1.15 3.91 11.84
CA ALA A 366 2.39 4.68 11.90
C ALA A 366 3.59 3.77 12.22
N VAL A 367 4.72 4.04 11.58
CA VAL A 367 6.01 3.46 11.94
C VAL A 367 6.54 4.17 13.18
N ARG A 368 6.76 3.40 14.26
CA ARG A 368 7.01 3.92 15.61
C ARG A 368 8.46 4.32 15.89
N ARG A 369 9.37 4.00 14.99
CA ARG A 369 10.79 4.38 15.09
C ARG A 369 11.37 4.64 13.70
N ARG A 370 12.50 5.32 13.64
CA ARG A 370 13.21 5.53 12.36
C ARG A 370 13.61 4.18 11.76
N VAL A 371 13.14 3.89 10.58
CA VAL A 371 13.48 2.70 9.79
C VAL A 371 14.07 3.15 8.46
N THR A 372 15.34 2.84 8.23
CA THR A 372 16.11 3.17 7.00
C THR A 372 17.11 2.06 6.72
N GLY A 373 17.60 1.95 5.49
CA GLY A 373 18.57 0.92 5.10
C GLY A 373 17.93 -0.43 4.80
N VAL A 374 18.74 -1.47 4.74
CA VAL A 374 18.33 -2.81 4.33
C VAL A 374 18.12 -3.71 5.54
N HIS A 375 16.96 -4.35 5.62
CA HIS A 375 16.55 -5.22 6.73
C HIS A 375 15.80 -6.45 6.24
N ASP A 376 15.79 -7.52 7.03
CA ASP A 376 14.80 -8.58 6.93
C ASP A 376 13.52 -8.13 7.65
N LEU A 377 12.36 -8.26 6.99
CA LEU A 377 11.07 -7.86 7.52
C LEU A 377 10.27 -9.10 7.94
N TYR A 378 9.76 -9.09 9.17
CA TYR A 378 8.82 -10.10 9.67
C TYR A 378 7.45 -9.48 9.86
N ILE A 379 6.42 -10.19 9.39
CA ILE A 379 5.01 -9.85 9.54
C ILE A 379 4.39 -10.95 10.41
N LEU A 380 4.07 -10.63 11.65
CA LEU A 380 3.58 -11.56 12.67
C LEU A 380 2.10 -11.32 12.94
N PHE A 381 1.32 -12.40 12.95
CA PHE A 381 -0.13 -12.33 13.17
C PHE A 381 -0.49 -12.71 14.61
N ARG A 382 -1.36 -11.93 15.24
CA ARG A 382 -1.84 -12.13 16.60
C ARG A 382 -3.36 -12.05 16.67
N GLY A 383 -3.98 -12.94 17.43
CA GLY A 383 -5.43 -12.98 17.62
C GLY A 383 -5.88 -14.15 18.48
N GLY A 384 -7.14 -14.51 18.34
CA GLY A 384 -7.70 -15.70 19.01
C GLY A 384 -7.28 -17.02 18.34
N ASP A 385 -7.80 -18.14 18.86
CA ASP A 385 -7.40 -19.49 18.47
C ASP A 385 -8.04 -20.00 17.15
N THR A 386 -8.70 -19.13 16.40
CA THR A 386 -9.33 -19.48 15.12
C THR A 386 -8.72 -18.68 13.99
N GLU A 387 -9.02 -19.06 12.75
CA GLU A 387 -8.61 -18.29 11.56
C GLU A 387 -9.06 -16.82 11.69
N LEU A 388 -8.16 -15.88 11.33
CA LEU A 388 -8.34 -14.45 11.58
C LEU A 388 -8.91 -13.72 10.37
N PHE A 389 -8.17 -13.70 9.29
CA PHE A 389 -8.47 -12.99 8.03
C PHE A 389 -7.51 -13.46 6.95
N ASP A 390 -7.72 -13.00 5.71
CA ASP A 390 -6.77 -13.15 4.61
C ASP A 390 -6.02 -11.82 4.39
N LEU A 391 -4.75 -11.90 3.94
CA LEU A 391 -3.93 -10.73 3.63
C LEU A 391 -3.64 -10.70 2.12
N ASP A 392 -3.95 -9.55 1.46
CA ASP A 392 -3.76 -9.36 0.01
C ASP A 392 -2.39 -8.76 -0.30
N TRP A 393 -2.08 -7.60 0.27
CA TRP A 393 -0.83 -6.89 0.03
C TRP A 393 -0.44 -6.03 1.22
N TRP A 394 0.81 -5.57 1.20
CA TRP A 394 1.33 -4.55 2.11
C TRP A 394 2.23 -3.55 1.38
N LYS A 395 2.39 -2.37 1.96
CA LYS A 395 3.22 -1.28 1.41
C LYS A 395 3.63 -0.35 2.55
N PHE A 396 4.88 0.10 2.55
CA PHE A 396 5.32 1.21 3.38
C PHE A 396 5.22 2.53 2.61
N ASN A 397 5.11 3.64 3.34
CA ASN A 397 5.13 4.99 2.80
C ASN A 397 6.18 5.81 3.56
N SER A 398 7.07 6.48 2.83
CA SER A 398 8.05 7.42 3.40
C SER A 398 7.47 8.82 3.56
N LYS A 399 6.48 9.16 2.74
CA LYS A 399 5.66 10.38 2.86
C LYS A 399 4.23 9.97 3.15
N VAL A 400 3.59 10.65 4.08
CA VAL A 400 2.20 10.40 4.43
C VAL A 400 1.47 11.73 4.42
N ASN A 401 0.45 11.82 3.60
CA ASN A 401 -0.49 12.93 3.67
C ASN A 401 -1.49 12.67 4.80
N LYS A 402 -1.12 13.11 6.00
CA LYS A 402 -1.90 12.94 7.22
C LYS A 402 -3.09 13.92 7.22
N PRO A 403 -4.16 13.64 8.00
CA PRO A 403 -5.16 14.67 8.28
C PRO A 403 -4.49 15.96 8.74
N ILE A 404 -4.87 17.09 8.13
CA ILE A 404 -4.19 18.37 8.37
C ILE A 404 -4.53 18.98 9.74
N ILE A 405 -5.58 18.46 10.38
CA ILE A 405 -6.00 18.81 11.75
C ILE A 405 -6.07 17.51 12.56
N GLN A 406 -5.43 17.49 13.75
CA GLN A 406 -5.37 16.30 14.60
C GLN A 406 -5.92 16.53 16.00
N THR A 407 -6.05 17.79 16.43
CA THR A 407 -6.50 18.14 17.78
C THR A 407 -8.01 18.03 17.98
N LYS A 408 -8.76 18.00 16.88
CA LYS A 408 -10.23 17.87 16.83
C LYS A 408 -10.65 17.05 15.62
N TYR A 409 -11.80 16.41 15.69
CA TYR A 409 -12.42 15.78 14.52
C TYR A 409 -13.13 16.83 13.69
N THR A 410 -12.77 16.91 12.41
CA THR A 410 -13.22 17.97 11.50
C THR A 410 -13.73 17.38 10.18
N ALA A 411 -14.75 18.00 9.60
CA ALA A 411 -15.32 17.59 8.33
C ALA A 411 -15.71 18.79 7.47
N ASP A 412 -16.23 18.50 6.29
CA ASP A 412 -16.86 19.44 5.37
C ASP A 412 -16.00 20.69 5.14
N PRO A 413 -14.77 20.51 4.58
CA PRO A 413 -13.81 21.60 4.48
C PRO A 413 -14.26 22.70 3.52
N ALA A 414 -14.29 23.91 4.01
CA ALA A 414 -14.63 25.12 3.25
C ALA A 414 -13.45 26.12 3.23
N PRO A 415 -12.45 25.88 2.38
CA PRO A 415 -11.27 26.74 2.28
C PRO A 415 -11.60 28.05 1.56
N MET A 416 -11.05 29.17 2.05
CA MET A 416 -11.09 30.48 1.43
C MET A 416 -9.67 31.10 1.40
N VAL A 417 -9.28 31.61 0.26
CA VAL A 417 -8.03 32.40 0.16
C VAL A 417 -8.34 33.87 0.35
N TYR A 418 -7.73 34.47 1.36
CA TYR A 418 -7.89 35.89 1.65
C TYR A 418 -6.59 36.48 2.24
N ASP A 419 -6.20 37.66 1.78
CA ASP A 419 -4.98 38.40 2.21
C ASP A 419 -3.71 37.51 2.29
N GLY A 420 -3.52 36.67 1.27
CA GLY A 420 -2.33 35.81 1.13
C GLY A 420 -2.26 34.60 2.06
N LYS A 421 -3.35 34.28 2.77
CA LYS A 421 -3.52 33.12 3.65
C LYS A 421 -4.68 32.25 3.18
N VAL A 422 -4.63 30.99 3.55
CA VAL A 422 -5.77 30.08 3.49
C VAL A 422 -6.48 30.08 4.83
N PHE A 423 -7.78 30.37 4.79
CA PHE A 423 -8.73 30.24 5.90
C PHE A 423 -9.53 28.98 5.64
N LEU A 424 -9.38 28.00 6.47
CA LEU A 424 -10.11 26.72 6.38
C LEU A 424 -11.18 26.70 7.46
N TYR A 425 -12.44 26.86 7.04
CA TYR A 425 -13.57 26.62 7.91
C TYR A 425 -13.97 25.14 7.82
N THR A 426 -14.39 24.57 8.94
CA THR A 426 -14.79 23.16 9.00
C THR A 426 -16.01 23.01 9.91
N THR A 427 -16.74 21.94 9.71
CA THR A 427 -17.61 21.41 10.76
C THR A 427 -16.80 20.74 11.84
N HIS A 428 -17.42 20.48 12.99
CA HIS A 428 -16.79 19.87 14.16
C HIS A 428 -17.60 18.65 14.60
N ASP A 429 -17.01 17.47 14.41
CA ASP A 429 -17.55 16.24 14.99
C ASP A 429 -17.05 16.13 16.44
N GLU A 430 -17.94 16.10 17.41
CA GLU A 430 -17.56 16.06 18.82
C GLU A 430 -16.78 14.78 19.19
N ASP A 431 -15.74 14.90 20.01
CA ASP A 431 -14.89 13.80 20.43
C ASP A 431 -15.64 12.64 21.11
N TRP A 432 -16.73 12.94 21.80
CA TRP A 432 -17.59 11.99 22.49
C TRP A 432 -18.73 11.44 21.64
N GLY A 433 -18.97 12.03 20.46
CA GLY A 433 -20.07 11.67 19.56
C GLY A 433 -19.90 10.28 18.94
N ALA A 434 -20.99 9.53 18.81
CA ALA A 434 -21.04 8.29 18.04
C ALA A 434 -21.68 8.48 16.66
N ASN A 435 -22.47 9.55 16.51
CA ASN A 435 -23.15 9.98 15.29
C ASN A 435 -22.76 11.44 15.00
N PHE A 436 -23.46 12.09 14.07
CA PHE A 436 -23.29 13.51 13.74
C PHE A 436 -23.66 14.43 14.91
N GLU A 437 -22.78 14.54 15.91
CA GLU A 437 -22.91 15.45 17.03
C GLU A 437 -22.06 16.70 16.74
N MET A 438 -22.70 17.75 16.21
CA MET A 438 -22.05 18.91 15.60
C MET A 438 -22.74 20.19 16.06
N TYR A 439 -22.04 21.05 16.81
CA TYR A 439 -22.63 22.23 17.48
C TYR A 439 -22.08 23.58 17.01
N ASP A 440 -20.89 23.57 16.43
CA ASP A 440 -20.14 24.75 16.03
C ASP A 440 -19.31 24.56 14.75
N TRP A 441 -18.76 25.65 14.23
CA TRP A 441 -17.89 25.72 13.08
C TRP A 441 -16.55 26.29 13.48
N LEU A 442 -15.51 25.56 13.11
CA LEU A 442 -14.12 25.87 13.45
C LEU A 442 -13.42 26.64 12.34
N LEU A 443 -12.35 27.35 12.69
CA LEU A 443 -11.47 28.03 11.76
C LEU A 443 -10.03 27.64 12.00
N TYR A 444 -9.35 27.33 10.91
CA TYR A 444 -7.89 27.12 10.84
C TYR A 444 -7.27 28.02 9.79
N THR A 445 -6.01 28.43 9.96
CA THR A 445 -5.31 29.22 8.95
C THR A 445 -3.92 28.66 8.65
N SER A 446 -3.49 28.78 7.38
CA SER A 446 -2.14 28.41 6.95
C SER A 446 -1.60 29.39 5.91
N GLU A 447 -0.28 29.61 5.92
CA GLU A 447 0.44 30.33 4.87
C GLU A 447 1.26 29.40 3.95
N ASP A 448 1.41 28.14 4.34
CA ASP A 448 2.28 27.15 3.69
C ASP A 448 1.59 25.81 3.33
N MET A 449 0.30 25.66 3.64
CA MET A 449 -0.55 24.48 3.43
C MET A 449 -0.26 23.29 4.35
N VAL A 450 0.75 23.36 5.20
CA VAL A 450 1.20 22.21 6.02
C VAL A 450 1.11 22.52 7.52
N ASN A 451 1.57 23.73 7.94
CA ASN A 451 1.43 24.18 9.31
C ASN A 451 0.13 24.99 9.46
N TRP A 452 -0.77 24.53 10.33
CA TRP A 452 -2.10 25.11 10.54
C TRP A 452 -2.25 25.65 11.96
N THR A 453 -2.82 26.85 12.09
CA THR A 453 -3.14 27.48 13.38
C THR A 453 -4.63 27.32 13.68
N ASP A 454 -4.98 26.74 14.82
CA ASP A 454 -6.35 26.60 15.32
C ASP A 454 -6.84 27.94 15.92
N HIS A 455 -7.97 28.45 15.45
CA HIS A 455 -8.63 29.64 15.99
C HIS A 455 -9.89 29.29 16.82
N GLY A 456 -10.18 27.99 16.95
CA GLY A 456 -11.37 27.48 17.64
C GLY A 456 -12.66 27.75 16.88
N ALA A 457 -13.76 27.63 17.61
CA ALA A 457 -15.09 27.91 17.06
C ALA A 457 -15.28 29.42 16.84
N VAL A 458 -15.66 29.78 15.60
CA VAL A 458 -15.92 31.15 15.15
C VAL A 458 -17.41 31.43 15.05
N ALA A 459 -18.24 30.39 14.96
CA ALA A 459 -19.69 30.45 14.96
C ALA A 459 -20.28 29.14 15.51
N SER A 460 -21.52 29.15 15.88
CA SER A 460 -22.28 28.00 16.40
C SER A 460 -23.75 28.05 16.00
N THR A 461 -24.46 26.96 16.14
CA THR A 461 -25.93 26.94 15.96
C THR A 461 -26.63 27.95 16.85
N LYS A 462 -26.03 28.29 17.99
CA LYS A 462 -26.60 29.26 18.98
C LYS A 462 -26.63 30.69 18.47
N ASP A 463 -25.85 31.01 17.44
CA ASP A 463 -25.84 32.33 16.80
C ASP A 463 -27.12 32.57 15.98
N PHE A 464 -27.92 31.54 15.72
CA PHE A 464 -29.23 31.63 15.07
C PHE A 464 -30.37 31.55 16.08
N ALA A 465 -31.16 32.62 16.24
CA ALA A 465 -32.29 32.68 17.15
C ALA A 465 -33.44 31.73 16.75
N TRP A 466 -33.58 31.42 15.48
CA TRP A 466 -34.61 30.57 14.89
C TRP A 466 -34.29 29.07 14.93
N ARG A 467 -33.12 28.63 15.42
CA ARG A 467 -32.75 27.22 15.51
C ARG A 467 -33.77 26.40 16.31
N SER A 468 -34.06 25.20 15.84
CA SER A 468 -34.97 24.28 16.54
C SER A 468 -34.28 23.38 17.57
N ARG A 469 -32.98 23.24 17.47
CA ARG A 469 -32.09 22.45 18.36
C ARG A 469 -30.63 22.94 18.27
N ASP A 470 -29.79 22.52 19.21
CA ASP A 470 -28.39 22.93 19.25
C ASP A 470 -27.50 22.05 18.33
N ASN A 471 -27.84 20.78 18.12
CA ASN A 471 -27.13 19.89 17.18
C ASN A 471 -27.54 20.15 15.73
N GLY A 472 -26.57 20.09 14.79
CA GLY A 472 -26.83 20.21 13.35
C GLY A 472 -26.07 21.36 12.68
N ALA A 473 -24.88 21.72 13.17
CA ALA A 473 -23.93 22.61 12.52
C ALA A 473 -23.22 21.88 11.35
N TRP A 474 -23.91 21.71 10.21
CA TRP A 474 -23.45 20.95 9.07
C TRP A 474 -22.66 21.77 8.06
N ALA A 475 -22.33 21.20 6.89
CA ALA A 475 -21.45 21.77 5.89
C ALA A 475 -21.74 23.24 5.54
N LEU A 476 -20.72 24.08 5.55
CA LEU A 476 -20.80 25.52 5.38
C LEU A 476 -19.94 26.00 4.21
N GLN A 477 -20.09 27.26 3.85
CA GLN A 477 -19.08 28.02 3.10
C GLN A 477 -19.01 29.48 3.54
N VAL A 478 -17.80 30.04 3.51
CA VAL A 478 -17.57 31.47 3.75
C VAL A 478 -17.05 32.14 2.48
N VAL A 479 -17.66 33.30 2.12
CA VAL A 479 -17.19 34.12 1.01
C VAL A 479 -17.00 35.58 1.47
N ALA A 480 -16.01 36.25 0.87
CA ALA A 480 -15.70 37.64 1.14
C ALA A 480 -16.31 38.54 0.06
N ARG A 481 -17.00 39.63 0.46
CA ARG A 481 -17.49 40.68 -0.46
C ARG A 481 -17.51 42.02 0.22
N ASN A 482 -17.00 43.06 -0.42
CA ASN A 482 -17.05 44.44 0.04
C ASN A 482 -16.53 44.65 1.48
N GLY A 483 -15.45 43.92 1.87
CA GLY A 483 -14.87 44.03 3.22
C GLY A 483 -15.66 43.30 4.31
N LYS A 484 -16.69 42.52 3.95
CA LYS A 484 -17.44 41.66 4.85
C LYS A 484 -17.28 40.21 4.47
N PHE A 485 -17.57 39.34 5.44
CA PHE A 485 -17.50 37.86 5.32
C PHE A 485 -18.87 37.27 5.60
N TYR A 486 -19.37 36.48 4.67
CA TYR A 486 -20.70 35.86 4.72
C TYR A 486 -20.52 34.35 4.85
N MET A 487 -21.01 33.81 5.96
CA MET A 487 -20.99 32.37 6.27
C MET A 487 -22.39 31.78 6.03
N TYR A 488 -22.54 30.96 5.02
CA TYR A 488 -23.78 30.23 4.74
C TYR A 488 -23.68 28.87 5.38
N CYS A 489 -24.65 28.51 6.19
CA CYS A 489 -24.67 27.29 6.95
C CYS A 489 -26.10 26.74 7.16
N PRO A 490 -26.29 25.42 7.03
CA PRO A 490 -27.60 24.83 7.32
C PRO A 490 -27.74 24.52 8.80
N LEU A 491 -28.97 24.40 9.25
CA LEU A 491 -29.27 23.93 10.59
C LEU A 491 -30.08 22.63 10.53
N HIS A 492 -29.38 21.51 10.39
CA HIS A 492 -29.96 20.16 10.40
C HIS A 492 -31.20 19.99 9.48
N GLY A 493 -31.14 20.45 8.22
CA GLY A 493 -32.25 20.36 7.29
C GLY A 493 -33.47 21.24 7.63
N HIS A 494 -33.31 22.19 8.54
CA HIS A 494 -34.33 23.21 8.88
C HIS A 494 -34.05 24.55 8.19
N GLY A 495 -33.45 24.51 7.05
CA GLY A 495 -33.10 25.68 6.25
C GLY A 495 -31.63 26.10 6.35
N ILE A 496 -31.25 26.98 5.46
CA ILE A 496 -29.91 27.59 5.34
C ILE A 496 -29.99 29.02 5.88
N GLY A 497 -29.13 29.33 6.83
CA GLY A 497 -28.93 30.67 7.35
C GLY A 497 -27.71 31.34 6.75
N VAL A 498 -27.56 32.64 7.00
CA VAL A 498 -26.36 33.41 6.71
C VAL A 498 -25.91 34.18 7.93
N LEU A 499 -24.63 34.10 8.29
CA LEU A 499 -24.00 34.93 9.32
C LEU A 499 -23.05 35.90 8.65
N VAL A 500 -22.89 37.10 9.21
CA VAL A 500 -22.06 38.18 8.68
C VAL A 500 -21.03 38.64 9.71
N ALA A 501 -19.80 38.87 9.25
CA ALA A 501 -18.72 39.43 10.07
C ALA A 501 -17.92 40.51 9.31
N ASP A 502 -17.22 41.39 10.06
CA ASP A 502 -16.26 42.36 9.52
C ASP A 502 -14.83 41.79 9.42
N SER A 503 -14.62 40.56 9.90
CA SER A 503 -13.33 39.89 9.88
C SER A 503 -13.51 38.42 9.54
N PRO A 504 -12.58 37.76 8.84
CA PRO A 504 -12.64 36.30 8.59
C PRO A 504 -12.57 35.49 9.90
N TYR A 505 -12.09 36.07 10.98
CA TYR A 505 -12.06 35.46 12.32
C TYR A 505 -13.37 35.66 13.11
N GLY A 506 -14.37 36.28 12.51
CA GLY A 506 -15.62 36.64 13.19
C GLY A 506 -15.46 37.91 14.06
N PRO A 507 -16.35 38.15 15.05
CA PRO A 507 -17.52 37.32 15.36
C PRO A 507 -18.59 37.38 14.27
N PHE A 508 -19.11 36.26 13.88
CA PHE A 508 -20.22 36.16 12.94
C PHE A 508 -21.57 36.36 13.64
N LYS A 509 -22.51 37.04 12.99
CA LYS A 509 -23.83 37.38 13.56
C LYS A 509 -24.95 37.17 12.53
N ASP A 510 -26.07 36.65 12.96
CA ASP A 510 -27.27 36.53 12.15
C ASP A 510 -27.91 37.89 11.84
N PRO A 511 -27.92 38.37 10.58
CA PRO A 511 -28.50 39.65 10.22
C PRO A 511 -30.00 39.58 9.98
N LEU A 512 -30.57 38.39 9.81
CA LEU A 512 -31.93 38.16 9.37
C LEU A 512 -32.87 37.77 10.54
N GLY A 513 -32.37 36.96 11.47
CA GLY A 513 -33.21 36.38 12.52
C GLY A 513 -34.17 35.30 12.01
N GLU A 514 -34.02 34.88 10.75
CA GLU A 514 -34.79 33.84 10.08
C GLU A 514 -33.94 33.16 9.01
N PRO A 515 -34.33 31.95 8.51
CA PRO A 515 -33.58 31.29 7.43
C PRO A 515 -33.55 32.12 6.13
N LEU A 516 -32.42 32.18 5.44
CA LEU A 516 -32.30 32.72 4.09
C LEU A 516 -33.08 31.85 3.07
N VAL A 517 -33.04 30.54 3.26
CA VAL A 517 -33.77 29.53 2.48
C VAL A 517 -34.33 28.49 3.42
N TRP A 518 -35.60 28.17 3.28
CA TRP A 518 -36.19 27.00 3.93
C TRP A 518 -37.44 26.52 3.15
N GLN A 519 -37.23 25.45 2.37
CA GLN A 519 -38.29 24.73 1.66
C GLN A 519 -38.87 23.68 2.64
N ARG A 520 -39.96 23.98 3.27
CA ARG A 520 -40.50 23.23 4.42
C ARG A 520 -41.03 21.83 4.08
N GLU A 521 -41.14 21.51 2.80
CA GLU A 521 -41.67 20.25 2.30
C GLU A 521 -40.67 19.09 2.38
N HIS A 522 -39.36 19.38 2.54
CA HIS A 522 -38.27 18.41 2.57
C HIS A 522 -37.13 18.93 3.47
N TRP A 523 -36.13 18.09 3.67
CA TRP A 523 -34.94 18.37 4.48
C TRP A 523 -33.71 18.77 3.65
N GLU A 524 -33.87 18.86 2.32
CA GLU A 524 -32.77 18.95 1.35
C GLU A 524 -32.05 20.31 1.34
N ASP A 525 -32.47 21.29 2.14
CA ASP A 525 -31.80 22.59 2.27
C ASP A 525 -30.58 22.48 3.17
N ILE A 526 -29.54 21.85 2.64
CA ILE A 526 -28.24 21.63 3.30
C ILE A 526 -27.09 21.90 2.31
N ASP A 527 -25.87 21.98 2.81
CA ASP A 527 -24.61 22.04 2.09
C ASP A 527 -24.52 23.21 1.09
N PRO A 528 -24.72 24.46 1.52
CA PRO A 528 -24.66 25.58 0.60
C PRO A 528 -23.25 25.87 0.12
N THR A 529 -23.14 26.17 -1.19
CA THR A 529 -21.93 26.74 -1.79
C THR A 529 -22.28 28.03 -2.51
N VAL A 530 -21.46 29.06 -2.35
CA VAL A 530 -21.67 30.38 -2.94
C VAL A 530 -20.46 30.80 -3.78
N PHE A 531 -20.74 31.20 -4.99
CA PHE A 531 -19.74 31.73 -5.93
C PHE A 531 -20.16 33.11 -6.43
N ILE A 532 -19.23 34.07 -6.46
CA ILE A 532 -19.40 35.39 -7.03
C ILE A 532 -18.69 35.44 -8.37
N ASP A 533 -19.47 35.60 -9.44
CA ASP A 533 -18.94 35.65 -10.80
C ASP A 533 -18.22 36.94 -11.13
N ASP A 534 -17.49 37.00 -12.24
CA ASP A 534 -16.70 38.13 -12.69
C ASP A 534 -17.55 39.43 -12.94
N ASP A 535 -18.83 39.28 -13.22
CA ASP A 535 -19.79 40.39 -13.35
C ASP A 535 -20.37 40.87 -12.01
N GLY A 536 -19.99 40.23 -10.89
CA GLY A 536 -20.45 40.51 -9.55
C GLY A 536 -21.75 39.85 -9.14
N GLN A 537 -22.41 39.06 -10.02
CA GLN A 537 -23.55 38.26 -9.65
C GLN A 537 -23.12 37.09 -8.77
N ALA A 538 -23.75 36.92 -7.63
CA ALA A 538 -23.54 35.80 -6.75
C ALA A 538 -24.60 34.70 -6.97
N TYR A 539 -24.16 33.46 -6.97
CA TYR A 539 -24.98 32.26 -7.11
C TYR A 539 -24.80 31.39 -5.88
N MET A 540 -25.87 30.83 -5.37
CA MET A 540 -25.86 29.81 -4.32
C MET A 540 -26.40 28.52 -4.87
N TYR A 541 -25.65 27.41 -4.66
CA TYR A 541 -26.07 26.03 -4.94
C TYR A 541 -26.12 25.25 -3.64
N TRP A 542 -27.00 24.23 -3.54
CA TRP A 542 -27.14 23.38 -2.35
C TRP A 542 -27.93 22.11 -2.63
N GLY A 543 -27.95 21.19 -1.66
CA GLY A 543 -28.96 20.10 -1.61
C GLY A 543 -28.42 18.69 -1.63
N ASN A 544 -29.23 17.75 -1.13
CA ASN A 544 -29.02 16.30 -1.09
C ASN A 544 -30.37 15.55 -1.20
N PRO A 545 -30.58 14.65 -2.13
CA PRO A 545 -29.75 14.30 -3.31
C PRO A 545 -30.10 15.15 -4.55
N ASN A 546 -30.97 16.15 -4.42
CA ASN A 546 -31.32 17.03 -5.49
C ASN A 546 -30.48 18.31 -5.43
N VAL A 547 -30.21 18.89 -6.58
CA VAL A 547 -29.46 20.15 -6.68
C VAL A 547 -30.43 21.31 -6.83
N TYR A 548 -30.31 22.28 -5.94
CA TYR A 548 -31.01 23.55 -6.00
C TYR A 548 -30.05 24.70 -6.21
N TRP A 549 -30.52 25.80 -6.77
CA TRP A 549 -29.78 27.02 -6.87
C TRP A 549 -30.66 28.27 -6.90
N ALA A 550 -30.09 29.41 -6.52
CA ALA A 550 -30.70 30.73 -6.66
C ALA A 550 -29.59 31.78 -6.86
N LYS A 551 -29.95 32.91 -7.44
CA LYS A 551 -29.14 34.13 -7.39
C LYS A 551 -29.25 34.78 -6.01
N LEU A 552 -28.18 35.39 -5.56
CA LEU A 552 -28.19 36.26 -4.39
C LEU A 552 -28.20 37.73 -4.87
N ASN A 553 -28.84 38.59 -4.14
CA ASN A 553 -28.76 40.04 -4.28
C ASN A 553 -27.34 40.54 -3.89
N GLU A 554 -27.04 41.78 -4.20
CA GLU A 554 -25.76 42.40 -3.89
C GLU A 554 -25.48 42.43 -2.37
N ASP A 555 -26.52 42.44 -1.53
CA ASP A 555 -26.42 42.42 -0.08
C ASP A 555 -25.92 41.09 0.49
N MET A 556 -25.89 40.01 -0.32
CA MET A 556 -25.49 38.66 0.04
C MET A 556 -26.35 37.99 1.13
N ILE A 557 -27.44 38.61 1.56
CA ILE A 557 -28.32 38.11 2.62
C ILE A 557 -29.80 38.00 2.18
N SER A 558 -30.06 38.14 0.90
CA SER A 558 -31.37 37.95 0.29
C SER A 558 -31.29 37.31 -1.09
N LEU A 559 -32.35 36.57 -1.47
CA LEU A 559 -32.39 35.91 -2.80
C LEU A 559 -32.71 36.93 -3.90
N GLY A 560 -31.95 36.87 -4.98
CA GLY A 560 -32.14 37.68 -6.20
C GLY A 560 -32.94 36.96 -7.29
N SER A 561 -33.34 35.75 -7.08
CA SER A 561 -34.21 34.96 -7.96
C SER A 561 -35.08 34.00 -7.14
N GLU A 562 -36.06 33.37 -7.80
CA GLU A 562 -36.73 32.19 -7.25
C GLU A 562 -35.71 31.05 -7.05
N VAL A 563 -36.07 30.10 -6.16
CA VAL A 563 -35.31 28.86 -5.99
C VAL A 563 -35.58 27.94 -7.19
N HIS A 564 -34.54 27.54 -7.84
CA HIS A 564 -34.57 26.60 -8.98
C HIS A 564 -34.09 25.24 -8.53
N LYS A 565 -34.78 24.19 -8.92
CA LYS A 565 -34.32 22.80 -8.82
C LYS A 565 -33.87 22.36 -10.19
N LEU A 566 -32.72 21.67 -10.30
CA LEU A 566 -32.33 21.06 -11.57
C LEU A 566 -33.36 20.00 -11.95
N ASP A 567 -33.88 20.07 -13.19
CA ASP A 567 -34.87 19.15 -13.75
C ASP A 567 -34.28 17.85 -14.28
N TYR A 568 -32.96 17.69 -14.16
CA TYR A 568 -32.20 16.50 -14.51
C TYR A 568 -31.21 16.15 -13.37
N LYS A 569 -30.76 14.90 -13.33
CA LYS A 569 -29.74 14.45 -12.39
C LYS A 569 -28.35 14.59 -12.98
N ILE A 570 -27.43 15.19 -12.21
CA ILE A 570 -26.01 15.06 -12.47
C ILE A 570 -25.61 13.65 -12.07
N GLN A 571 -24.93 12.94 -12.98
CA GLN A 571 -24.48 11.56 -12.69
C GLN A 571 -23.62 11.55 -11.44
N ASP A 572 -23.82 10.53 -10.60
CA ASP A 572 -23.09 10.27 -9.35
C ASP A 572 -23.18 11.39 -8.28
N TYR A 573 -23.96 12.45 -8.47
CA TYR A 573 -24.19 13.49 -7.45
C TYR A 573 -24.95 12.91 -6.25
N GLN A 574 -24.38 13.15 -5.06
CA GLN A 574 -25.02 12.81 -3.79
C GLN A 574 -25.31 14.07 -2.97
N GLU A 575 -24.27 14.84 -2.60
CA GLU A 575 -24.39 16.01 -1.71
C GLU A 575 -23.15 16.90 -1.79
N GLY A 576 -23.04 17.91 -0.89
CA GLY A 576 -21.84 18.72 -0.68
C GLY A 576 -21.32 19.42 -1.93
N PRO A 577 -22.15 20.19 -2.66
CA PRO A 577 -21.67 20.88 -3.85
C PRO A 577 -20.63 21.94 -3.52
N TRP A 578 -19.60 22.06 -4.38
CA TRP A 578 -18.61 23.14 -4.34
C TRP A 578 -18.54 23.82 -5.72
N PHE A 579 -19.00 25.06 -5.78
CA PHE A 579 -19.13 25.82 -7.02
C PHE A 579 -18.00 26.84 -7.18
N TYR A 580 -17.31 26.78 -8.32
CA TYR A 580 -16.25 27.73 -8.66
C TYR A 580 -16.08 27.90 -10.17
N LYS A 581 -15.29 28.92 -10.57
CA LYS A 581 -14.94 29.18 -11.96
C LYS A 581 -13.42 29.18 -12.14
N ARG A 582 -12.94 28.63 -13.25
CA ARG A 582 -11.53 28.67 -13.61
C ARG A 582 -11.36 28.72 -15.13
N ASN A 583 -10.54 29.65 -15.62
CA ASN A 583 -10.23 29.80 -17.05
C ASN A 583 -11.48 29.84 -17.96
N GLY A 584 -12.57 30.45 -17.49
CA GLY A 584 -13.81 30.58 -18.27
C GLY A 584 -14.79 29.41 -18.18
N HIS A 585 -14.41 28.32 -17.54
CA HIS A 585 -15.28 27.17 -17.26
C HIS A 585 -15.84 27.23 -15.84
N TYR A 586 -17.09 26.83 -15.66
CA TYR A 586 -17.72 26.66 -14.37
C TYR A 586 -17.63 25.21 -13.95
N TYR A 587 -17.38 25.00 -12.67
CA TYR A 587 -17.19 23.68 -12.07
C TYR A 587 -18.15 23.52 -10.90
N LEU A 588 -18.78 22.37 -10.82
CA LEU A 588 -19.54 21.94 -9.66
C LEU A 588 -18.94 20.59 -9.21
N ALA A 589 -18.07 20.64 -8.20
CA ALA A 589 -17.57 19.45 -7.55
C ALA A 589 -18.53 19.04 -6.42
N PHE A 590 -18.57 17.76 -6.06
CA PHE A 590 -19.53 17.24 -5.09
C PHE A 590 -19.10 15.90 -4.50
N ALA A 591 -19.63 15.54 -3.34
CA ALA A 591 -19.56 14.18 -2.83
C ALA A 591 -20.35 13.25 -3.76
N SER A 592 -19.68 12.21 -4.28
CA SER A 592 -20.21 11.35 -5.33
C SER A 592 -20.52 9.97 -4.82
N THR A 593 -21.66 9.40 -5.24
CA THR A 593 -22.16 8.09 -4.81
C THR A 593 -22.42 8.03 -3.31
N CYS A 594 -22.99 6.97 -2.80
CA CYS A 594 -23.05 6.67 -1.36
C CYS A 594 -23.34 5.20 -1.17
N CYS A 595 -22.79 4.50 -0.29
CA CYS A 595 -21.56 4.67 0.44
C CYS A 595 -20.67 3.48 0.09
N PRO A 596 -19.42 3.62 -0.13
CA PRO A 596 -18.51 4.75 0.15
C PRO A 596 -18.60 5.87 -0.88
N GLU A 597 -18.11 7.06 -0.51
CA GLU A 597 -18.12 8.25 -1.34
C GLU A 597 -16.75 8.64 -1.87
N GLY A 598 -16.75 9.21 -3.09
CA GLY A 598 -15.61 9.89 -3.68
C GLY A 598 -15.91 11.38 -3.86
N ILE A 599 -15.09 12.05 -4.64
CA ILE A 599 -15.32 13.42 -5.11
C ILE A 599 -15.53 13.39 -6.62
N GLY A 600 -16.76 13.65 -7.07
CA GLY A 600 -17.12 13.81 -8.48
C GLY A 600 -17.14 15.27 -8.90
N TYR A 601 -17.24 15.54 -10.21
CA TYR A 601 -17.43 16.90 -10.71
C TYR A 601 -18.15 16.95 -12.05
N ALA A 602 -18.81 18.08 -12.26
CA ALA A 602 -19.42 18.45 -13.53
C ALA A 602 -18.91 19.82 -13.99
N MET A 603 -18.95 20.08 -15.26
CA MET A 603 -18.56 21.36 -15.89
C MET A 603 -19.72 21.96 -16.66
N SER A 604 -19.68 23.28 -16.80
CA SER A 604 -20.62 24.05 -17.64
C SER A 604 -19.95 25.29 -18.25
N ASP A 605 -20.51 25.79 -19.33
CA ASP A 605 -20.10 27.07 -19.94
C ASP A 605 -20.87 28.26 -19.33
N THR A 606 -21.89 28.00 -18.52
CA THR A 606 -22.67 29.05 -17.83
C THR A 606 -22.86 28.73 -16.36
N PRO A 607 -23.05 29.76 -15.49
CA PRO A 607 -23.20 29.54 -14.05
C PRO A 607 -24.52 28.83 -13.66
N GLU A 608 -25.47 28.73 -14.56
CA GLU A 608 -26.78 28.11 -14.35
C GLU A 608 -26.86 26.68 -14.95
N GLY A 609 -25.79 26.19 -15.58
CA GLY A 609 -25.77 24.93 -16.32
C GLY A 609 -26.09 25.10 -17.82
N PRO A 610 -26.36 24.02 -18.59
CA PRO A 610 -26.44 22.64 -18.07
C PRO A 610 -25.09 22.10 -17.62
N TRP A 611 -25.12 21.24 -16.59
CA TRP A 611 -23.95 20.61 -16.01
C TRP A 611 -23.66 19.25 -16.67
N GLU A 612 -22.47 19.10 -17.21
CA GLU A 612 -21.98 17.85 -17.82
C GLU A 612 -21.03 17.15 -16.84
N TYR A 613 -21.39 15.95 -16.40
CA TYR A 613 -20.54 15.12 -15.57
C TYR A 613 -19.22 14.76 -16.28
N LYS A 614 -18.08 14.92 -15.63
CA LYS A 614 -16.75 14.70 -16.21
C LYS A 614 -15.96 13.58 -15.55
N GLY A 615 -16.45 13.00 -14.47
CA GLY A 615 -15.79 11.91 -13.75
C GLY A 615 -15.48 12.27 -12.31
N HIS A 616 -14.53 11.54 -11.74
CA HIS A 616 -14.09 11.74 -10.35
C HIS A 616 -12.81 12.59 -10.30
N ILE A 617 -12.76 13.52 -9.33
CA ILE A 617 -11.53 14.15 -8.87
C ILE A 617 -10.78 13.16 -7.99
N MET A 618 -11.51 12.46 -7.11
CA MET A 618 -10.98 11.39 -6.26
C MET A 618 -11.99 10.23 -6.23
N ASN A 619 -11.52 9.02 -6.52
CA ASN A 619 -12.37 7.85 -6.50
C ASN A 619 -12.89 7.53 -5.09
N HIS A 620 -14.02 6.83 -5.04
CA HIS A 620 -14.58 6.37 -3.78
C HIS A 620 -13.70 5.27 -3.16
N THR A 621 -13.65 5.26 -1.85
CA THR A 621 -12.91 4.28 -1.05
C THR A 621 -13.70 3.94 0.21
N PRO A 622 -13.60 2.70 0.74
CA PRO A 622 -14.24 2.34 2.01
C PRO A 622 -13.88 3.25 3.20
N ARG A 623 -12.84 4.06 3.06
CA ARG A 623 -12.33 5.00 4.08
C ARG A 623 -13.10 6.31 4.15
N THR A 624 -14.04 6.56 3.24
CA THR A 624 -14.77 7.83 3.17
C THR A 624 -16.29 7.65 3.12
N ARG A 625 -16.98 8.51 3.88
CA ARG A 625 -18.41 8.77 3.79
C ARG A 625 -18.61 10.27 3.88
N GLY A 626 -19.46 10.87 3.03
CA GLY A 626 -19.71 12.29 2.97
C GLY A 626 -18.44 13.09 2.60
N ASN A 627 -17.73 12.66 1.54
CA ASN A 627 -16.47 13.30 1.14
C ASN A 627 -16.71 14.63 0.43
N HIS A 628 -17.12 15.66 1.20
CA HIS A 628 -17.39 17.00 0.69
C HIS A 628 -16.11 17.67 0.20
N PRO A 629 -16.08 18.15 -1.06
CA PRO A 629 -14.92 18.85 -1.60
C PRO A 629 -14.86 20.32 -1.15
N GLY A 630 -13.64 20.83 -0.93
CA GLY A 630 -13.31 22.23 -0.97
C GLY A 630 -12.16 22.46 -1.96
N ILE A 631 -12.28 23.38 -2.91
CA ILE A 631 -11.26 23.58 -3.95
C ILE A 631 -10.83 25.04 -3.97
N ILE A 632 -9.50 25.25 -3.98
CA ILE A 632 -8.88 26.58 -4.10
C ILE A 632 -7.67 26.57 -5.01
N ASP A 633 -7.40 27.73 -5.62
CA ASP A 633 -6.08 28.07 -6.16
C ASP A 633 -5.31 28.90 -5.13
N TYR A 634 -4.09 28.50 -4.78
CA TYR A 634 -3.25 29.21 -3.83
C TYR A 634 -1.78 29.18 -4.24
N LYS A 635 -1.17 30.39 -4.33
CA LYS A 635 0.24 30.58 -4.71
C LYS A 635 0.66 29.79 -5.97
N GLY A 636 -0.22 29.74 -6.98
CA GLY A 636 0.05 29.13 -8.28
C GLY A 636 -0.16 27.63 -8.37
N LYS A 637 -0.66 27.01 -7.31
CA LYS A 637 -1.07 25.60 -7.27
C LYS A 637 -2.56 25.50 -6.97
N SER A 638 -3.18 24.39 -7.38
CA SER A 638 -4.58 24.07 -7.07
C SER A 638 -4.64 22.96 -6.04
N TYR A 639 -5.59 23.04 -5.14
CA TYR A 639 -5.75 22.08 -4.05
C TYR A 639 -7.20 21.61 -3.93
N VAL A 640 -7.39 20.34 -3.65
CA VAL A 640 -8.64 19.75 -3.23
C VAL A 640 -8.55 19.35 -1.76
N PHE A 641 -9.53 19.75 -0.97
CA PHE A 641 -9.76 19.31 0.40
C PHE A 641 -10.93 18.32 0.40
N GLY A 642 -10.92 17.44 1.36
CA GLY A 642 -11.98 16.48 1.62
C GLY A 642 -11.80 15.87 2.99
N LEU A 643 -12.53 14.82 3.29
CA LEU A 643 -12.51 14.18 4.60
C LEU A 643 -12.31 12.68 4.53
N ASN A 644 -11.92 12.12 5.66
CA ASN A 644 -11.74 10.69 5.89
C ASN A 644 -11.94 10.35 7.38
N TYR A 645 -11.70 9.07 7.74
CA TYR A 645 -11.77 8.58 9.12
C TYR A 645 -10.40 8.21 9.68
N ASP A 646 -9.30 8.65 9.04
CA ASP A 646 -7.94 8.21 9.35
C ASP A 646 -7.51 8.58 10.76
N LEU A 647 -7.89 9.77 11.26
CA LEU A 647 -7.60 10.19 12.63
C LEU A 647 -8.30 9.29 13.66
N MET A 648 -9.57 9.00 13.46
CA MET A 648 -10.36 8.14 14.37
C MET A 648 -9.77 6.73 14.45
N HIS A 649 -9.32 6.19 13.33
CA HIS A 649 -8.75 4.84 13.25
C HIS A 649 -7.40 4.70 13.98
N LEU A 650 -6.77 5.79 14.41
CA LEU A 650 -5.62 5.72 15.31
C LEU A 650 -6.01 5.31 16.74
N ASP A 651 -7.26 5.60 17.15
CA ASP A 651 -7.73 5.45 18.53
C ASP A 651 -8.76 4.33 18.74
N THR A 652 -9.62 4.06 17.76
CA THR A 652 -10.74 3.12 17.92
C THR A 652 -11.04 2.31 16.65
N PHE A 653 -11.52 1.06 16.85
CA PHE A 653 -12.03 0.20 15.79
C PHE A 653 -13.54 0.31 15.58
N ALA A 654 -14.24 0.94 16.52
CA ALA A 654 -15.65 1.21 16.37
C ALA A 654 -15.83 2.36 15.36
N HIS A 655 -16.70 2.17 14.37
CA HIS A 655 -17.06 3.27 13.48
C HIS A 655 -17.93 4.27 14.23
N HIS A 656 -17.49 5.52 14.21
CA HIS A 656 -18.21 6.69 14.70
C HIS A 656 -18.13 7.78 13.64
N GLU A 657 -19.07 8.73 13.64
CA GLU A 657 -18.99 9.91 12.77
C GLU A 657 -18.01 10.92 13.40
N ARG A 658 -16.72 10.60 13.32
CA ARG A 658 -15.58 11.42 13.77
C ARG A 658 -14.58 11.50 12.63
N ARG A 659 -14.80 12.46 11.77
CA ARG A 659 -14.10 12.62 10.51
C ARG A 659 -12.83 13.46 10.68
N SER A 660 -11.97 13.46 9.69
CA SER A 660 -10.75 14.27 9.66
C SER A 660 -10.52 14.87 8.28
N VAL A 661 -10.23 16.16 8.24
CA VAL A 661 -9.97 16.88 7.00
C VAL A 661 -8.55 16.63 6.52
N SER A 662 -8.43 16.36 5.22
CA SER A 662 -7.17 16.25 4.49
C SER A 662 -7.19 17.13 3.24
N ALA A 663 -6.03 17.36 2.65
CA ALA A 663 -5.87 18.12 1.42
C ALA A 663 -4.83 17.46 0.51
N ALA A 664 -4.95 17.70 -0.79
CA ALA A 664 -4.00 17.22 -1.80
C ALA A 664 -3.80 18.29 -2.89
N GLU A 665 -2.64 18.28 -3.54
CA GLU A 665 -2.43 19.07 -4.75
C GLU A 665 -3.23 18.46 -5.91
N MET A 666 -3.84 19.29 -6.73
CA MET A 666 -4.72 18.93 -7.83
C MET A 666 -4.26 19.56 -9.13
N HIS A 667 -4.38 18.85 -10.25
CA HIS A 667 -3.96 19.32 -11.56
C HIS A 667 -5.10 19.31 -12.58
N TYR A 668 -5.05 20.26 -13.51
CA TYR A 668 -5.98 20.36 -14.62
C TYR A 668 -5.31 19.93 -15.93
N ASN A 669 -6.07 19.31 -16.80
CA ASN A 669 -5.69 19.07 -18.18
C ASN A 669 -5.81 20.35 -19.02
N PRO A 670 -5.20 20.42 -20.23
CA PRO A 670 -5.31 21.60 -21.10
C PRO A 670 -6.73 21.95 -21.54
N ASP A 671 -7.66 21.00 -21.52
CA ASP A 671 -9.07 21.20 -21.85
C ASP A 671 -9.93 21.62 -20.65
N GLY A 672 -9.30 21.85 -19.49
CA GLY A 672 -9.97 22.24 -18.25
C GLY A 672 -10.49 21.06 -17.43
N THR A 673 -10.46 19.83 -17.93
CA THR A 673 -10.81 18.68 -17.09
C THR A 673 -9.80 18.46 -15.97
N ILE A 674 -10.23 17.83 -14.88
CA ILE A 674 -9.38 17.60 -13.69
C ILE A 674 -8.73 16.22 -13.80
N GLN A 675 -7.43 16.12 -13.51
CA GLN A 675 -6.74 14.86 -13.38
C GLN A 675 -7.17 14.18 -12.07
N GLU A 676 -7.36 12.87 -12.11
CA GLU A 676 -7.70 12.11 -10.91
C GLU A 676 -6.59 12.24 -9.86
N VAL A 677 -6.98 12.62 -8.65
CA VAL A 677 -6.11 12.74 -7.49
C VAL A 677 -6.14 11.41 -6.75
N PRO A 678 -4.98 10.83 -6.39
CA PRO A 678 -4.94 9.66 -5.50
C PRO A 678 -5.66 9.95 -4.19
N TYR A 679 -6.11 8.91 -3.49
CA TYR A 679 -6.66 9.08 -2.16
C TYR A 679 -5.68 9.86 -1.27
N PHE A 680 -6.19 10.74 -0.40
CA PHE A 680 -5.38 11.71 0.39
C PHE A 680 -4.14 11.12 1.05
N PHE A 681 -4.19 9.87 1.40
CA PHE A 681 -3.11 9.14 2.00
C PHE A 681 -1.90 8.93 1.07
N ASP A 682 -2.18 8.71 -0.22
CA ASP A 682 -1.17 8.50 -1.27
C ASP A 682 -0.91 9.77 -2.10
N ALA A 683 -1.65 10.85 -1.81
CA ALA A 683 -1.53 12.11 -2.53
C ALA A 683 -0.38 12.98 -2.00
N ASP A 684 0.14 13.86 -2.86
CA ASP A 684 1.16 14.84 -2.46
C ASP A 684 0.51 16.10 -1.85
N LEU A 685 1.10 16.58 -0.76
CA LEU A 685 0.84 17.90 -0.16
C LEU A 685 2.17 18.50 0.30
N ASP A 686 2.83 19.18 -0.61
CA ASP A 686 4.11 19.81 -0.33
C ASP A 686 3.94 21.16 0.36
N GLN A 687 4.84 21.44 1.31
CA GLN A 687 4.95 22.77 1.91
C GLN A 687 5.38 23.81 0.86
N ILE A 688 4.59 24.88 0.73
CA ILE A 688 4.84 25.91 -0.32
C ILE A 688 6.09 26.75 -0.02
N ALA A 689 6.36 27.04 1.26
CA ALA A 689 7.46 27.87 1.70
C ALA A 689 7.89 27.47 3.11
N PRO A 690 9.14 27.69 3.50
CA PRO A 690 9.59 27.44 4.86
C PRO A 690 8.78 28.22 5.90
N PHE A 691 8.51 27.58 7.03
CA PHE A 691 7.81 28.20 8.16
C PHE A 691 8.71 29.23 8.86
N LYS A 692 8.25 30.43 9.02
CA LYS A 692 9.04 31.55 9.56
C LYS A 692 9.02 31.57 11.08
N LEU A 693 10.18 31.43 11.71
CA LEU A 693 10.38 31.56 13.16
C LEU A 693 10.50 33.03 13.60
N ASN A 694 9.50 33.86 13.27
CA ASN A 694 9.51 35.31 13.54
C ASN A 694 8.49 35.66 14.63
N GLY A 695 8.97 36.22 15.72
CA GLY A 695 8.10 36.72 16.79
C GLY A 695 7.47 35.59 17.64
N ARG A 696 6.31 35.91 18.22
CA ARG A 696 5.47 34.95 18.93
C ARG A 696 4.75 34.06 17.93
N ILE A 697 4.74 32.77 18.23
CA ILE A 697 4.00 31.72 17.49
C ILE A 697 3.04 31.08 18.50
N GLU A 698 1.78 30.98 18.12
CA GLU A 698 0.77 30.33 18.96
C GLU A 698 1.04 28.85 19.05
N ALA A 699 0.89 28.23 20.23
CA ALA A 699 1.25 26.83 20.44
C ALA A 699 0.36 25.87 19.62
N GLU A 700 -0.87 26.26 19.36
CA GLU A 700 -1.81 25.54 18.51
C GLU A 700 -1.52 25.64 17.00
N THR A 701 -0.37 26.24 16.61
CA THR A 701 0.17 26.15 15.25
C THR A 701 0.98 24.87 15.13
N MET A 702 0.57 23.95 14.22
CA MET A 702 1.26 22.70 14.04
C MET A 702 1.04 22.07 12.66
N ALA A 703 1.99 21.26 12.23
CA ALA A 703 1.83 20.34 11.10
C ALA A 703 1.30 18.99 11.56
N TRP A 704 1.66 18.57 12.78
CA TRP A 704 1.17 17.35 13.40
C TRP A 704 1.16 17.49 14.93
N GLY A 705 0.07 17.06 15.55
CA GLY A 705 -0.06 16.91 17.00
C GLY A 705 -0.37 15.45 17.35
N TYR A 706 0.55 14.77 18.06
CA TYR A 706 0.33 13.39 18.50
C TYR A 706 -0.20 13.39 19.94
N GLY A 707 -1.44 12.95 20.11
CA GLY A 707 -2.14 12.87 21.40
C GLY A 707 -2.78 14.17 21.89
N LEU A 708 -2.39 15.30 21.32
CA LEU A 708 -2.73 16.62 21.81
C LEU A 708 -4.18 17.05 21.52
N LYS A 709 -4.72 17.90 22.39
CA LYS A 709 -5.96 18.62 22.18
C LYS A 709 -5.74 20.13 22.24
N THR A 710 -6.76 20.89 21.87
CA THR A 710 -6.77 22.35 21.98
C THR A 710 -8.07 22.80 22.65
N SER A 711 -7.96 23.73 23.56
CA SER A 711 -9.08 24.31 24.31
C SER A 711 -9.07 25.84 24.30
N LYS A 712 -10.25 26.44 24.42
CA LYS A 712 -10.39 27.89 24.52
C LYS A 712 -10.40 28.34 25.98
N ILE A 713 -9.42 29.19 26.34
CA ILE A 713 -9.34 29.79 27.68
C ILE A 713 -9.81 31.25 27.62
N ALA A 714 -10.74 31.60 28.48
CA ALA A 714 -11.25 32.96 28.56
C ALA A 714 -10.11 33.99 28.80
N GLY A 715 -10.04 34.98 27.90
CA GLY A 715 -9.03 36.06 27.99
C GLY A 715 -7.63 35.68 27.43
N ARG A 716 -7.45 34.45 26.89
CA ARG A 716 -6.20 34.02 26.25
C ARG A 716 -6.36 33.64 24.78
N GLY A 717 -7.38 32.92 24.42
CA GLY A 717 -7.56 32.34 23.12
C GLY A 717 -7.50 30.82 23.20
N ILE A 718 -6.97 30.21 22.16
CA ILE A 718 -6.75 28.75 22.08
C ILE A 718 -5.40 28.42 22.72
N VAL A 719 -5.33 27.30 23.42
CA VAL A 719 -4.10 26.74 23.99
C VAL A 719 -4.01 25.26 23.68
N VAL A 720 -2.81 24.71 23.64
CA VAL A 720 -2.61 23.27 23.59
C VAL A 720 -2.72 22.71 25.00
N ASP A 721 -3.53 21.68 25.16
CA ASP A 721 -3.77 20.99 26.43
C ASP A 721 -3.79 19.46 26.26
N HIS A 722 -4.19 18.71 27.31
CA HIS A 722 -4.15 17.23 27.30
C HIS A 722 -2.76 16.69 26.87
N ILE A 723 -1.71 17.33 27.34
CA ILE A 723 -0.34 16.98 27.02
C ILE A 723 0.14 15.87 27.95
N ASP A 724 0.40 14.68 27.41
CA ASP A 724 0.88 13.53 28.16
C ASP A 724 2.35 13.18 27.88
N GLN A 725 2.91 12.30 28.70
CA GLN A 725 4.28 11.80 28.59
C GLN A 725 4.51 11.07 27.25
N GLY A 726 5.47 11.57 26.46
CA GLY A 726 5.88 10.97 25.20
C GLY A 726 5.12 11.49 23.97
N GLU A 727 4.13 12.32 24.18
CA GLU A 727 3.45 13.03 23.10
C GLU A 727 4.31 14.13 22.51
N TYR A 728 3.94 14.62 21.31
CA TYR A 728 4.74 15.62 20.62
C TYR A 728 3.91 16.51 19.69
N LEU A 729 4.46 17.71 19.44
CA LEU A 729 3.98 18.66 18.43
C LEU A 729 5.08 18.84 17.37
N GLN A 730 4.70 18.78 16.11
CA GLN A 730 5.60 19.00 14.96
C GLN A 730 5.29 20.32 14.25
N ILE A 731 6.36 21.11 14.02
CA ILE A 731 6.38 22.18 13.01
C ILE A 731 7.21 21.70 11.83
N LYS A 732 6.66 21.70 10.64
CA LYS A 732 7.38 21.27 9.45
C LYS A 732 8.09 22.43 8.78
N GLY A 733 9.33 22.18 8.31
CA GLY A 733 10.11 23.09 7.49
C GLY A 733 10.39 24.46 8.14
N ALA A 734 10.71 24.49 9.43
CA ALA A 734 11.00 25.73 10.16
C ALA A 734 12.35 26.33 9.76
N ASP A 735 12.37 27.61 9.41
CA ASP A 735 13.59 28.33 8.98
C ASP A 735 14.31 28.97 10.18
N PHE A 736 15.37 28.34 10.62
CA PHE A 736 16.26 28.83 11.68
C PHE A 736 17.20 29.95 11.19
N GLY A 737 17.27 30.20 9.88
CA GLY A 737 18.16 31.18 9.29
C GLY A 737 19.64 30.89 9.60
N LYS A 738 20.32 31.79 10.30
CA LYS A 738 21.71 31.62 10.75
C LYS A 738 21.84 30.90 12.11
N GLY A 739 20.76 30.39 12.65
CA GLY A 739 20.67 29.76 13.97
C GLY A 739 19.87 30.62 14.97
N LYS A 740 19.27 29.91 15.94
CA LYS A 740 18.53 30.52 17.07
C LYS A 740 19.21 30.16 18.38
N GLY A 741 19.38 31.15 19.28
CA GLY A 741 20.12 30.94 20.52
C GLY A 741 19.25 30.68 21.75
N GLN A 742 17.96 30.98 21.68
CA GLN A 742 17.04 30.86 22.82
C GLN A 742 15.64 30.43 22.35
N PHE A 743 15.04 29.53 23.12
CA PHE A 743 13.62 29.19 23.07
C PHE A 743 12.92 29.72 24.32
N SER A 744 11.70 30.24 24.14
CA SER A 744 10.82 30.70 25.23
C SER A 744 9.42 30.19 24.98
N ALA A 745 8.72 29.75 26.02
CA ALA A 745 7.34 29.28 25.98
C ALA A 745 6.53 29.87 27.13
N ASN A 746 5.25 30.20 26.90
CA ASN A 746 4.32 30.58 27.93
C ASN A 746 3.44 29.38 28.27
N VAL A 747 3.55 28.91 29.50
CA VAL A 747 2.97 27.64 29.97
C VAL A 747 2.28 27.81 31.34
N PHE A 748 1.27 26.96 31.56
CA PHE A 748 0.66 26.74 32.86
C PHE A 748 0.86 25.30 33.30
N CYS A 749 1.47 25.06 34.46
CA CYS A 749 1.75 23.73 34.98
C CYS A 749 1.46 23.76 36.50
N ASP A 750 0.42 23.06 36.92
CA ASP A 750 -0.07 23.15 38.29
C ASP A 750 0.46 22.06 39.26
N ASN A 751 0.85 20.90 38.74
CA ASN A 751 1.04 19.72 39.57
C ASN A 751 2.47 19.18 39.62
N THR A 752 3.02 18.74 38.53
CA THR A 752 4.30 18.02 38.47
C THR A 752 5.27 18.67 37.48
N PRO A 753 6.60 18.67 37.76
CA PRO A 753 7.55 19.18 36.79
C PRO A 753 7.45 18.47 35.47
N ALA A 754 7.53 19.25 34.37
CA ALA A 754 7.51 18.77 33.03
C ALA A 754 8.69 19.30 32.22
N THR A 755 8.93 18.74 31.04
CA THR A 755 10.02 19.14 30.16
C THR A 755 9.54 19.14 28.73
N ILE A 756 9.99 20.13 27.95
CA ILE A 756 9.90 20.10 26.49
C ILE A 756 11.29 19.84 25.94
N GLU A 757 11.49 18.68 25.29
CA GLU A 757 12.69 18.40 24.49
C GLU A 757 12.44 18.88 23.06
N ILE A 758 13.36 19.65 22.50
CA ILE A 758 13.28 20.21 21.14
C ILE A 758 14.20 19.41 20.25
N HIS A 759 13.62 18.53 19.44
CA HIS A 759 14.34 17.70 18.49
C HIS A 759 14.18 18.20 17.07
N LEU A 760 15.18 17.97 16.22
CA LEU A 760 15.15 18.36 14.82
C LEU A 760 14.99 17.12 13.92
N ASP A 761 14.21 17.27 12.85
CA ASP A 761 14.01 16.35 11.75
C ASP A 761 13.34 15.00 12.11
N SER A 762 13.27 14.65 13.38
CA SER A 762 12.48 13.51 13.87
C SER A 762 12.26 13.59 15.38
N VAL A 763 11.29 12.85 15.91
CA VAL A 763 10.96 12.75 17.35
C VAL A 763 12.18 12.37 18.21
N ASN A 764 13.09 11.57 17.66
CA ASN A 764 14.34 11.15 18.32
C ASN A 764 15.58 11.73 17.61
N GLY A 765 15.40 12.79 16.82
CA GLY A 765 16.47 13.46 16.09
C GLY A 765 17.44 14.25 17.00
N PRO A 766 18.36 15.02 16.41
CA PRO A 766 19.29 15.85 17.18
C PRO A 766 18.56 16.74 18.16
N LEU A 767 19.02 16.74 19.42
CA LEU A 767 18.46 17.57 20.48
C LEU A 767 18.99 19.01 20.33
N GLU A 768 18.11 19.97 20.03
CA GLU A 768 18.43 21.39 19.89
C GLU A 768 18.37 22.15 21.23
N GLY A 769 17.51 21.73 22.15
CA GLY A 769 17.37 22.32 23.47
C GLY A 769 16.40 21.58 24.37
N THR A 770 16.45 21.92 25.68
CA THR A 770 15.56 21.33 26.67
C THR A 770 15.03 22.42 27.61
N LEU A 771 13.70 22.59 27.63
CA LEU A 771 12.99 23.53 28.49
C LEU A 771 12.45 22.80 29.73
N GLN A 772 12.85 23.25 30.93
CA GLN A 772 12.34 22.74 32.17
C GLN A 772 11.14 23.58 32.64
N ILE A 773 10.04 22.94 32.99
CA ILE A 773 8.82 23.57 33.49
C ILE A 773 8.61 23.14 34.94
N ALA A 774 8.70 24.08 35.87
CA ALA A 774 8.38 23.82 37.27
C ALA A 774 6.90 24.09 37.54
N PRO A 775 6.24 23.40 38.45
CA PRO A 775 4.87 23.72 38.87
C PRO A 775 4.69 25.17 39.37
N GLY A 776 3.47 25.70 39.24
CA GLY A 776 3.10 27.03 39.71
C GLY A 776 1.60 27.27 39.60
N LYS A 777 1.09 28.33 40.17
CA LYS A 777 -0.33 28.71 40.19
C LYS A 777 -0.73 29.67 39.08
N ASP A 778 0.25 30.17 38.33
CA ASP A 778 0.04 31.20 37.32
C ASP A 778 0.76 30.82 36.01
N TRP A 779 0.24 31.34 34.90
CA TRP A 779 0.91 31.29 33.62
C TRP A 779 2.27 32.01 33.69
N LYS A 780 3.28 31.40 33.16
CA LYS A 780 4.65 31.94 33.16
C LYS A 780 5.37 31.72 31.83
N THR A 781 6.23 32.68 31.50
CA THR A 781 7.18 32.49 30.42
C THR A 781 8.45 31.87 30.97
N VAL A 782 8.82 30.70 30.43
CA VAL A 782 10.07 30.01 30.75
C VAL A 782 10.94 29.94 29.48
N SER A 783 12.24 29.84 29.67
CA SER A 783 13.18 29.87 28.53
C SER A 783 14.33 28.88 28.73
N CYS A 784 14.89 28.39 27.63
CA CYS A 784 16.12 27.61 27.59
C CYS A 784 17.04 28.10 26.47
N LYS A 785 18.30 27.69 26.55
CA LYS A 785 19.29 27.92 25.49
C LYS A 785 19.12 26.87 24.40
N LEU A 786 19.31 27.29 23.14
CA LEU A 786 19.38 26.41 21.97
C LEU A 786 20.85 26.22 21.54
N ASN A 787 21.12 25.15 20.80
CA ASN A 787 22.44 24.83 20.26
C ASN A 787 22.85 25.75 19.10
N GLY A 788 21.88 26.42 18.46
CA GLY A 788 22.10 27.38 17.37
C GLY A 788 22.22 26.73 16.00
N THR A 789 21.56 25.60 15.79
CA THR A 789 21.47 24.98 14.48
C THR A 789 20.88 25.94 13.46
N ALA A 790 21.44 25.95 12.25
CA ALA A 790 21.06 26.85 11.15
C ALA A 790 20.40 26.07 10.02
N GLY A 791 19.62 26.75 9.17
CA GLY A 791 18.97 26.15 8.00
C GLY A 791 17.49 25.88 8.23
N VAL A 792 16.91 25.03 7.39
CA VAL A 792 15.49 24.64 7.45
C VAL A 792 15.41 23.24 8.02
N HIS A 793 14.64 23.07 9.10
CA HIS A 793 14.48 21.81 9.81
C HIS A 793 13.03 21.62 10.24
N ASP A 794 12.59 20.39 10.38
CA ASP A 794 11.39 20.05 11.12
C ASP A 794 11.68 20.15 12.63
N ILE A 795 10.76 20.76 13.40
CA ILE A 795 10.86 20.82 14.85
C ILE A 795 9.89 19.81 15.45
N PHE A 796 10.38 19.02 16.40
CA PHE A 796 9.57 18.15 17.22
C PHE A 796 9.71 18.59 18.71
N PHE A 797 8.64 19.13 19.25
CA PHE A 797 8.53 19.40 20.67
C PHE A 797 8.01 18.16 21.36
N VAL A 798 8.88 17.43 22.05
CA VAL A 798 8.55 16.15 22.70
C VAL A 798 8.36 16.40 24.20
N PHE A 799 7.24 15.95 24.74
CA PHE A 799 6.83 16.25 26.11
C PHE A 799 7.24 15.13 27.05
N LYS A 800 7.85 15.51 28.17
CA LYS A 800 8.33 14.57 29.19
C LYS A 800 7.84 14.99 30.56
N GLY A 801 7.41 14.01 31.34
CA GLY A 801 6.95 14.24 32.72
C GLY A 801 6.45 12.95 33.35
N LYS A 802 5.58 13.06 34.34
CA LYS A 802 5.00 11.91 35.01
C LYS A 802 3.88 11.29 34.19
N GLN A 803 3.97 10.00 33.90
CA GLN A 803 2.97 9.27 33.12
C GLN A 803 1.57 9.30 33.76
N GLY A 804 0.53 9.44 32.92
CA GLY A 804 -0.88 9.43 33.33
C GLY A 804 -1.34 10.73 34.01
N HIS A 805 -0.71 11.84 33.69
CA HIS A 805 -1.08 13.18 34.15
C HIS A 805 -0.97 14.17 33.00
N ASP A 806 -1.94 15.06 32.86
CA ASP A 806 -1.81 16.26 32.04
C ASP A 806 -0.60 17.07 32.53
N LEU A 807 0.41 17.25 31.70
CA LEU A 807 1.69 17.81 32.14
C LEU A 807 1.61 19.33 32.31
N PHE A 808 1.04 20.02 31.35
CA PHE A 808 0.91 21.48 31.34
C PHE A 808 0.01 21.92 30.18
N GLU A 809 -0.47 23.18 30.24
CA GLU A 809 -1.11 23.88 29.15
C GLU A 809 -0.13 24.82 28.50
N TRP A 810 -0.21 25.01 27.14
CA TRP A 810 0.76 25.77 26.36
C TRP A 810 0.06 26.81 25.47
N ASP A 811 0.38 28.13 25.72
CA ASP A 811 -0.25 29.29 25.05
C ASP A 811 0.53 29.65 23.75
N TRP A 812 1.82 29.97 23.90
CA TRP A 812 2.67 30.37 22.79
C TRP A 812 4.15 30.06 23.03
N TRP A 813 4.92 30.14 21.96
CA TRP A 813 6.37 30.01 21.99
C TRP A 813 7.08 31.00 21.04
N GLN A 814 8.39 31.15 21.22
CA GLN A 814 9.24 32.01 20.41
C GLN A 814 10.68 31.50 20.39
N MET A 815 11.35 31.59 19.23
CA MET A 815 12.78 31.38 19.08
C MET A 815 13.49 32.68 18.68
N LYS A 816 14.61 33.02 19.35
CA LYS A 816 15.44 34.21 19.10
C LYS A 816 16.88 33.86 18.80
#